data_f62d29c6a0327b29be18893088abfd59
#
_entry.id   f62d29c6a0327b29be18893088abfd59
#
_cell.length_a   1.000
_cell.length_b   1.000
_cell.length_c   1.000
_cell.angle_alpha   90.00
_cell.angle_beta   90.00
_cell.angle_gamma   90.00
#
_symmetry.space_group_name_H-M   'P 1'
#
loop_
_entity.id
_entity.type
_entity.pdbx_description
1 polymer ?
#
loop_
_entity_poly.entity_id
_entity_poly.type
_entity_poly.pdbx_seq_one_letter_code
_entity_poly.pdbx_strand_id
1 'polypeptide(L)'
;MSNSSNPDILYTIVDEAPELASASLLPIVRSFAALAGINVGSKDISLAGRIKATFGKYLKDEQEQNDGLKELGEIVQSPKANVIKLPNISASVPQLVSAIKELQSQGFAVPHYPYEPSTQHEISVRKLYDTIKGSAVNPVLREGNSDRRAARAVKKYAMANPHFMGKWRSSSATHVSSMDGNDFFDNEKSATIKESQAGFARIEFTDLEGNIKDLKTDIKLESGTVVDATFMSVADLRAFLLHEIKDAKKQDVLFSVHLKATMMKVSDPIIFGHVVSVFFKDVFKRHRKVLDELGVSPNSGLGEILERVSHDSKITQDFNAIIEKEADLYMVDSERGITNLHVPSDVIIDASMPALIRAGGIAWGPDGSTKDTKCVIPDNSYAPVYEETIKFFKEKGALEPSTSGTVANVGLMAQKAQEYGSHPTTFEIPRDGTVRYILENGTILHEHEVKCGDIWRSCSVNKAPIMDWINLAIERQVATDAQAIFWLDQNRAHDAQLIPIVEQVLNRKGIRDRFLIMSPRKATSVTLETITKGEDSIAVTGNVLRDYLTDLFPILELGTSAKMLSIVKLMNGGGLFETGAGGSAPKHVQQLQEENHLRWDSLGEFCALGESFNFLAANSENQKAAALGLAIEKATQGILDNLSLIHI
;
A
#
# COMPACT_ATOMS: atom_id res chain seq x y z
N MET A 1 8.02 16.82 -40.38
CA MET A 1 7.41 17.09 -39.11
C MET A 1 6.31 16.04 -38.94
N SER A 2 6.62 14.92 -38.32
CA SER A 2 5.62 13.88 -38.02
C SER A 2 4.79 14.35 -36.83
N ASN A 3 3.48 14.60 -37.05
CA ASN A 3 2.53 14.68 -35.96
C ASN A 3 2.59 13.33 -35.21
N SER A 4 3.39 13.21 -34.19
CA SER A 4 3.34 12.09 -33.28
C SER A 4 2.10 12.29 -32.39
N SER A 5 0.93 11.88 -32.90
CA SER A 5 -0.22 11.71 -32.03
C SER A 5 0.17 10.70 -30.94
N ASN A 6 -0.13 11.02 -29.68
CA ASN A 6 0.07 10.08 -28.58
C ASN A 6 -0.62 8.75 -28.95
N PRO A 7 -0.03 7.59 -28.59
CA PRO A 7 -0.67 6.30 -28.78
C PRO A 7 -2.06 6.25 -28.11
N ASP A 8 -2.97 5.46 -28.67
CA ASP A 8 -4.33 5.28 -28.12
C ASP A 8 -4.32 4.50 -26.80
N ILE A 9 -3.34 3.62 -26.63
CA ILE A 9 -3.06 2.86 -25.39
C ILE A 9 -1.57 2.97 -25.09
N LEU A 10 -1.24 3.24 -23.84
CA LEU A 10 0.14 3.29 -23.34
C LEU A 10 0.38 2.22 -22.30
N TYR A 11 1.38 1.38 -22.54
CA TYR A 11 1.92 0.46 -21.53
C TYR A 11 3.08 1.10 -20.78
N THR A 12 3.23 0.76 -19.51
CA THR A 12 4.44 1.09 -18.75
C THR A 12 5.47 -0.03 -18.93
N ILE A 13 6.74 0.31 -19.17
CA ILE A 13 7.88 -0.58 -19.02
C ILE A 13 8.35 -0.45 -17.58
N VAL A 14 8.50 -1.58 -16.90
CA VAL A 14 8.79 -1.67 -15.46
C VAL A 14 10.01 -2.57 -15.21
N ASP A 15 10.12 -3.12 -14.00
CA ASP A 15 11.23 -3.99 -13.61
C ASP A 15 10.73 -5.43 -13.39
N GLU A 16 11.65 -6.38 -13.39
CA GLU A 16 11.46 -7.78 -12.96
C GLU A 16 10.40 -8.57 -13.77
N ALA A 17 9.65 -9.42 -13.07
CA ALA A 17 8.71 -10.35 -13.65
C ALA A 17 7.53 -9.70 -14.41
N PRO A 18 6.95 -8.58 -13.99
CA PRO A 18 5.90 -7.92 -14.75
C PRO A 18 6.39 -7.47 -16.14
N GLU A 19 7.62 -6.96 -16.24
CA GLU A 19 8.19 -6.60 -17.53
C GLU A 19 8.44 -7.82 -18.42
N LEU A 20 8.95 -8.91 -17.86
CA LEU A 20 9.17 -10.15 -18.62
C LEU A 20 7.86 -10.67 -19.23
N ALA A 21 6.77 -10.65 -18.46
CA ALA A 21 5.46 -11.05 -18.93
C ALA A 21 4.95 -10.12 -20.04
N SER A 22 5.00 -8.80 -19.82
CA SER A 22 4.53 -7.80 -20.76
C SER A 22 5.35 -7.78 -22.05
N ALA A 23 6.67 -7.84 -21.97
CA ALA A 23 7.55 -7.87 -23.14
C ALA A 23 7.24 -9.05 -24.07
N SER A 24 6.83 -10.20 -23.51
CA SER A 24 6.44 -11.37 -24.30
C SER A 24 5.09 -11.20 -25.02
N LEU A 25 4.15 -10.45 -24.42
CA LEU A 25 2.78 -10.27 -24.91
C LEU A 25 2.61 -9.04 -25.81
N LEU A 26 3.35 -7.98 -25.56
CA LEU A 26 3.17 -6.67 -26.21
C LEU A 26 3.22 -6.72 -27.76
N PRO A 27 4.08 -7.52 -28.43
CA PRO A 27 4.04 -7.67 -29.89
C PRO A 27 2.70 -8.23 -30.39
N ILE A 28 2.12 -9.18 -29.67
CA ILE A 28 0.81 -9.79 -30.00
C ILE A 28 -0.29 -8.75 -29.79
N VAL A 29 -0.26 -8.04 -28.68
CA VAL A 29 -1.22 -6.96 -28.36
C VAL A 29 -1.20 -5.86 -29.43
N ARG A 30 -0.01 -5.43 -29.86
CA ARG A 30 0.16 -4.43 -30.92
C ARG A 30 -0.45 -4.92 -32.25
N SER A 31 -0.16 -6.15 -32.64
CA SER A 31 -0.71 -6.74 -33.86
C SER A 31 -2.23 -6.87 -33.80
N PHE A 32 -2.76 -7.28 -32.67
CA PHE A 32 -4.21 -7.40 -32.42
C PHE A 32 -4.91 -6.04 -32.46
N ALA A 33 -4.37 -5.04 -31.77
CA ALA A 33 -4.93 -3.68 -31.71
C ALA A 33 -4.90 -2.97 -33.08
N ALA A 34 -3.83 -3.20 -33.87
CA ALA A 34 -3.68 -2.64 -35.21
C ALA A 34 -4.82 -3.02 -36.16
N LEU A 35 -5.47 -4.18 -35.97
CA LEU A 35 -6.66 -4.60 -36.75
C LEU A 35 -7.84 -3.66 -36.58
N ALA A 36 -7.91 -2.94 -35.48
CA ALA A 36 -8.91 -1.91 -35.21
C ALA A 36 -8.40 -0.49 -35.47
N GLY A 37 -7.18 -0.32 -35.99
CA GLY A 37 -6.55 0.98 -36.16
C GLY A 37 -6.09 1.63 -34.84
N ILE A 38 -5.94 0.85 -33.78
CA ILE A 38 -5.51 1.30 -32.46
C ILE A 38 -4.01 1.16 -32.35
N ASN A 39 -3.34 2.26 -31.98
CA ASN A 39 -1.90 2.33 -31.78
C ASN A 39 -1.53 2.11 -30.30
N VAL A 40 -0.62 1.15 -30.05
CA VAL A 40 -0.16 0.80 -28.70
C VAL A 40 1.31 1.18 -28.55
N GLY A 41 1.58 2.14 -27.68
CA GLY A 41 2.91 2.61 -27.31
C GLY A 41 3.34 2.13 -25.93
N SER A 42 4.56 2.54 -25.55
CA SER A 42 5.09 2.27 -24.20
C SER A 42 5.90 3.44 -23.68
N LYS A 43 5.98 3.56 -22.35
CA LYS A 43 6.81 4.53 -21.62
C LYS A 43 7.58 3.83 -20.52
N ASP A 44 8.89 4.09 -20.47
CA ASP A 44 9.80 3.47 -19.52
C ASP A 44 9.75 4.18 -18.16
N ILE A 45 9.27 3.47 -17.14
CA ILE A 45 9.27 3.89 -15.74
C ILE A 45 10.06 2.92 -14.85
N SER A 46 10.85 2.03 -15.46
CA SER A 46 11.75 1.13 -14.76
C SER A 46 12.76 1.91 -13.90
N LEU A 47 13.34 1.24 -12.92
CA LEU A 47 14.36 1.85 -12.07
C LEU A 47 15.54 2.35 -12.90
N ALA A 48 15.99 1.56 -13.86
CA ALA A 48 17.08 1.94 -14.79
C ALA A 48 16.68 3.14 -15.66
N GLY A 49 15.46 3.17 -16.20
CA GLY A 49 14.92 4.30 -16.96
C GLY A 49 14.89 5.58 -16.16
N ARG A 50 14.39 5.53 -14.92
CA ARG A 50 14.34 6.68 -14.01
C ARG A 50 15.72 7.18 -13.61
N ILE A 51 16.70 6.28 -13.38
CA ILE A 51 18.09 6.67 -13.13
C ILE A 51 18.66 7.41 -14.32
N LYS A 52 18.54 6.86 -15.54
CA LYS A 52 19.07 7.50 -16.77
C LYS A 52 18.44 8.87 -16.98
N ALA A 53 17.12 9.00 -16.87
CA ALA A 53 16.42 10.27 -17.01
C ALA A 53 16.86 11.32 -15.96
N THR A 54 17.01 10.92 -14.70
CA THR A 54 17.42 11.81 -13.61
C THR A 54 18.86 12.29 -13.75
N PHE A 55 19.75 11.44 -14.25
CA PHE A 55 21.18 11.70 -14.40
C PHE A 55 21.62 11.98 -15.85
N GLY A 56 20.71 12.40 -16.72
CA GLY A 56 21.00 12.70 -18.13
C GLY A 56 22.23 13.58 -18.35
N LYS A 57 22.46 14.58 -17.49
CA LYS A 57 23.63 15.47 -17.53
C LYS A 57 24.99 14.76 -17.40
N TYR A 58 25.01 13.53 -16.91
CA TYR A 58 26.20 12.70 -16.78
C TYR A 58 26.38 11.73 -17.95
N LEU A 59 25.34 11.58 -18.78
CA LEU A 59 25.32 10.66 -19.90
C LEU A 59 25.82 11.34 -21.18
N LYS A 60 26.22 10.56 -22.17
CA LYS A 60 26.49 11.04 -23.51
C LYS A 60 25.17 11.30 -24.22
N ASP A 61 25.15 12.23 -25.20
CA ASP A 61 23.93 12.62 -25.93
C ASP A 61 23.18 11.41 -26.52
N GLU A 62 23.90 10.42 -27.03
CA GLU A 62 23.35 9.16 -27.56
C GLU A 62 22.78 8.20 -26.50
N GLN A 63 23.08 8.44 -25.24
CA GLN A 63 22.61 7.66 -24.08
C GLN A 63 21.47 8.37 -23.31
N GLU A 64 21.16 9.61 -23.69
CA GLU A 64 20.08 10.34 -23.06
C GLU A 64 18.75 9.62 -23.28
N GLN A 65 17.93 9.59 -22.24
CA GLN A 65 16.61 8.99 -22.26
C GLN A 65 15.59 10.02 -21.75
N ASN A 66 14.45 10.10 -22.45
CA ASN A 66 13.33 10.90 -21.99
C ASN A 66 12.85 10.42 -20.61
N ASP A 67 12.38 11.33 -19.78
CA ASP A 67 11.74 11.01 -18.51
C ASP A 67 10.32 10.48 -18.73
N GLY A 68 10.22 9.16 -18.91
CA GLY A 68 8.96 8.49 -19.16
C GLY A 68 7.94 8.66 -18.03
N LEU A 69 8.40 8.77 -16.78
CA LEU A 69 7.52 9.00 -15.63
C LEU A 69 6.95 10.42 -15.65
N LYS A 70 7.76 11.42 -15.95
CA LYS A 70 7.29 12.82 -16.12
C LYS A 70 6.30 12.93 -17.26
N GLU A 71 6.61 12.34 -18.42
CA GLU A 71 5.73 12.36 -19.60
C GLU A 71 4.38 11.67 -19.28
N LEU A 72 4.39 10.52 -18.58
CA LEU A 72 3.16 9.87 -18.13
C LEU A 72 2.39 10.73 -17.12
N GLY A 73 3.09 11.43 -16.22
CA GLY A 73 2.47 12.38 -15.29
C GLY A 73 1.71 13.51 -16.00
N GLU A 74 2.22 13.96 -17.14
CA GLU A 74 1.51 14.94 -18.00
C GLU A 74 0.33 14.28 -18.75
N ILE A 75 0.51 13.07 -19.24
CA ILE A 75 -0.52 12.33 -20.00
C ILE A 75 -1.74 12.01 -19.12
N VAL A 76 -1.54 11.58 -17.86
CA VAL A 76 -2.66 11.26 -16.94
C VAL A 76 -3.53 12.47 -16.59
N GLN A 77 -3.09 13.67 -16.89
CA GLN A 77 -3.90 14.89 -16.79
C GLN A 77 -4.84 15.08 -18.01
N SER A 78 -4.71 14.25 -19.05
CA SER A 78 -5.54 14.35 -20.25
C SER A 78 -6.81 13.50 -20.13
N PRO A 79 -7.97 13.98 -20.60
CA PRO A 79 -9.19 13.16 -20.67
C PRO A 79 -9.08 11.97 -21.64
N LYS A 80 -8.05 11.96 -22.51
CA LYS A 80 -7.75 10.88 -23.44
C LYS A 80 -6.73 9.89 -22.90
N ALA A 81 -6.24 10.08 -21.67
CA ALA A 81 -5.28 9.16 -21.08
C ALA A 81 -5.85 7.75 -21.02
N ASN A 82 -5.10 6.79 -21.50
CA ASN A 82 -5.46 5.37 -21.48
C ASN A 82 -4.19 4.57 -21.25
N VAL A 83 -3.90 4.31 -19.99
CA VAL A 83 -2.62 3.77 -19.54
C VAL A 83 -2.83 2.42 -18.87
N ILE A 84 -2.14 1.40 -19.35
CA ILE A 84 -2.00 0.10 -18.68
C ILE A 84 -0.73 0.16 -17.85
N LYS A 85 -0.90 0.25 -16.54
CA LYS A 85 0.18 0.36 -15.58
C LYS A 85 0.48 -1.00 -14.96
N LEU A 86 1.65 -1.52 -15.28
CA LEU A 86 2.17 -2.73 -14.67
C LEU A 86 2.64 -2.49 -13.23
N PRO A 87 2.69 -3.53 -12.38
CA PRO A 87 3.27 -3.42 -11.06
C PRO A 87 4.73 -2.98 -11.14
N ASN A 88 5.08 -1.92 -10.43
CA ASN A 88 6.44 -1.40 -10.36
C ASN A 88 7.03 -1.61 -8.96
N ILE A 89 8.35 -1.74 -8.89
CA ILE A 89 9.05 -1.90 -7.62
C ILE A 89 9.09 -0.58 -6.84
N SER A 90 9.02 -0.70 -5.52
CA SER A 90 9.35 0.36 -4.56
C SER A 90 10.84 0.19 -4.21
N ALA A 91 11.73 0.83 -4.98
CA ALA A 91 13.16 0.56 -4.94
C ALA A 91 13.77 0.83 -3.56
N SER A 92 14.32 -0.20 -2.94
CA SER A 92 15.18 -0.10 -1.77
C SER A 92 16.57 0.44 -2.15
N VAL A 93 17.36 0.88 -1.15
CA VAL A 93 18.74 1.32 -1.41
C VAL A 93 19.60 0.21 -2.03
N PRO A 94 19.57 -1.05 -1.55
CA PRO A 94 20.30 -2.14 -2.20
C PRO A 94 19.91 -2.34 -3.67
N GLN A 95 18.60 -2.34 -3.99
CA GLN A 95 18.13 -2.45 -5.38
C GLN A 95 18.60 -1.27 -6.25
N LEU A 96 18.54 -0.04 -5.71
CA LEU A 96 19.04 1.15 -6.38
C LEU A 96 20.54 1.04 -6.68
N VAL A 97 21.35 0.61 -5.71
CA VAL A 97 22.80 0.42 -5.87
C VAL A 97 23.13 -0.68 -6.88
N SER A 98 22.35 -1.77 -6.89
CA SER A 98 22.50 -2.82 -7.90
C SER A 98 22.22 -2.31 -9.31
N ALA A 99 21.14 -1.55 -9.51
CA ALA A 99 20.81 -0.94 -10.80
C ALA A 99 21.87 0.07 -11.25
N ILE A 100 22.43 0.87 -10.35
CA ILE A 100 23.53 1.79 -10.64
C ILE A 100 24.75 1.00 -11.14
N LYS A 101 25.16 -0.06 -10.45
CA LYS A 101 26.31 -0.89 -10.84
C LYS A 101 26.10 -1.55 -12.20
N GLU A 102 24.90 -2.02 -12.46
CA GLU A 102 24.55 -2.61 -13.75
C GLU A 102 24.67 -1.57 -14.88
N LEU A 103 24.07 -0.39 -14.72
CA LEU A 103 24.19 0.69 -15.70
C LEU A 103 25.65 1.10 -15.94
N GLN A 104 26.46 1.21 -14.88
CA GLN A 104 27.89 1.50 -14.99
C GLN A 104 28.63 0.41 -15.75
N SER A 105 28.30 -0.87 -15.54
CA SER A 105 28.89 -1.99 -16.29
C SER A 105 28.52 -1.97 -17.76
N GLN A 106 27.37 -1.39 -18.11
CA GLN A 106 26.94 -1.16 -19.51
C GLN A 106 27.52 0.12 -20.13
N GLY A 107 28.36 0.84 -19.40
CA GLY A 107 29.04 2.04 -19.88
C GLY A 107 28.29 3.36 -19.69
N PHE A 108 27.22 3.38 -18.89
CA PHE A 108 26.54 4.61 -18.49
C PHE A 108 27.31 5.30 -17.36
N ALA A 109 27.62 6.60 -17.52
CA ALA A 109 28.41 7.37 -16.55
C ALA A 109 27.56 7.92 -15.38
N VAL A 110 26.62 7.11 -14.85
CA VAL A 110 25.81 7.50 -13.69
C VAL A 110 26.68 7.52 -12.42
N PRO A 111 26.50 8.52 -11.51
CA PRO A 111 27.29 8.60 -10.28
C PRO A 111 27.05 7.41 -9.35
N HIS A 112 28.02 7.11 -8.48
CA HIS A 112 27.80 6.18 -7.37
C HIS A 112 26.79 6.74 -6.39
N TYR A 113 26.07 5.86 -5.71
CA TYR A 113 25.18 6.27 -4.61
C TYR A 113 26.01 6.65 -3.38
N PRO A 114 25.94 7.92 -2.91
CA PRO A 114 26.70 8.36 -1.74
C PRO A 114 25.96 7.96 -0.45
N TYR A 115 26.48 6.95 0.25
CA TYR A 115 25.90 6.52 1.53
C TYR A 115 26.04 7.59 2.62
N GLU A 116 27.18 8.22 2.70
CA GLU A 116 27.51 9.29 3.65
C GLU A 116 28.04 10.51 2.87
N PRO A 117 27.15 11.34 2.33
CA PRO A 117 27.56 12.47 1.50
C PRO A 117 28.30 13.51 2.32
N SER A 118 29.55 13.79 1.97
CA SER A 118 30.45 14.73 2.64
C SER A 118 30.71 16.03 1.87
N THR A 119 30.50 16.00 0.56
CA THR A 119 30.69 17.15 -0.33
C THR A 119 29.34 17.69 -0.83
N GLN A 120 29.29 18.96 -1.22
CA GLN A 120 28.09 19.56 -1.82
C GLN A 120 27.63 18.83 -3.08
N HIS A 121 28.57 18.28 -3.84
CA HIS A 121 28.27 17.45 -5.01
C HIS A 121 27.56 16.14 -4.59
N GLU A 122 28.13 15.41 -3.64
CA GLU A 122 27.52 14.17 -3.12
C GLU A 122 26.15 14.39 -2.48
N ILE A 123 25.97 15.50 -1.75
CA ILE A 123 24.68 15.90 -1.22
C ILE A 123 23.67 16.10 -2.35
N SER A 124 24.07 16.73 -3.45
CA SER A 124 23.21 16.95 -4.62
C SER A 124 22.87 15.64 -5.32
N VAL A 125 23.85 14.76 -5.51
CA VAL A 125 23.65 13.42 -6.08
C VAL A 125 22.72 12.59 -5.21
N ARG A 126 22.91 12.62 -3.88
CA ARG A 126 22.05 11.92 -2.93
C ARG A 126 20.59 12.38 -3.01
N LYS A 127 20.38 13.70 -3.07
CA LYS A 127 19.03 14.26 -3.23
C LYS A 127 18.34 13.78 -4.51
N LEU A 128 19.06 13.68 -5.62
CA LEU A 128 18.52 13.16 -6.87
C LEU A 128 18.14 11.68 -6.73
N TYR A 129 18.99 10.83 -6.15
CA TYR A 129 18.66 9.43 -5.90
C TYR A 129 17.48 9.27 -4.94
N ASP A 130 17.34 10.16 -3.97
CA ASP A 130 16.22 10.14 -3.02
C ASP A 130 14.86 10.40 -3.70
N THR A 131 14.82 11.02 -4.88
CA THR A 131 13.60 11.16 -5.70
C THR A 131 13.21 9.88 -6.44
N ILE A 132 14.15 8.97 -6.64
CA ILE A 132 13.96 7.74 -7.44
C ILE A 132 13.59 6.57 -6.55
N LYS A 133 14.16 6.49 -5.33
CA LYS A 133 13.93 5.39 -4.40
C LYS A 133 12.50 5.36 -3.83
N GLY A 134 12.09 4.19 -3.37
CA GLY A 134 10.78 4.01 -2.77
C GLY A 134 9.63 4.10 -3.78
N SER A 135 8.44 4.48 -3.34
CA SER A 135 7.24 4.62 -4.19
C SER A 135 7.25 5.93 -4.98
N ALA A 136 8.16 6.09 -5.92
CA ALA A 136 8.27 7.30 -6.72
C ALA A 136 7.21 7.39 -7.84
N VAL A 137 6.71 6.26 -8.31
CA VAL A 137 5.81 6.17 -9.49
C VAL A 137 4.35 6.45 -9.13
N ASN A 138 3.81 5.76 -8.14
CA ASN A 138 2.40 5.83 -7.81
C ASN A 138 1.89 7.25 -7.52
N PRO A 139 2.60 8.11 -6.77
CA PRO A 139 2.16 9.48 -6.52
C PRO A 139 2.04 10.36 -7.76
N VAL A 140 2.73 9.99 -8.85
CA VAL A 140 2.69 10.73 -10.12
C VAL A 140 1.52 10.26 -10.99
N LEU A 141 1.23 8.96 -11.01
CA LEU A 141 0.27 8.37 -11.95
C LEU A 141 -1.14 8.25 -11.38
N ARG A 142 -1.31 8.12 -10.06
CA ARG A 142 -2.62 7.92 -9.42
C ARG A 142 -3.37 9.23 -9.22
N GLU A 143 -3.72 9.87 -10.31
CA GLU A 143 -4.49 11.13 -10.34
C GLU A 143 -6.01 10.88 -10.40
N GLY A 144 -6.48 9.83 -9.76
CA GLY A 144 -7.89 9.45 -9.69
C GLY A 144 -8.19 8.52 -8.53
N ASN A 145 -9.48 8.30 -8.28
CA ASN A 145 -9.95 7.34 -7.31
C ASN A 145 -10.02 5.94 -7.93
N SER A 146 -9.85 4.90 -7.12
CA SER A 146 -9.77 3.53 -7.59
C SER A 146 -11.11 2.80 -7.48
N ASP A 147 -11.40 1.97 -8.48
CA ASP A 147 -12.41 0.91 -8.48
C ASP A 147 -11.67 -0.42 -8.62
N ARG A 148 -11.53 -1.15 -7.52
CA ARG A 148 -10.88 -2.46 -7.48
C ARG A 148 -11.91 -3.56 -7.36
N ARG A 149 -11.79 -4.57 -8.22
CA ARG A 149 -12.73 -5.69 -8.25
C ARG A 149 -12.12 -6.93 -8.88
N ALA A 150 -12.68 -8.09 -8.57
CA ALA A 150 -12.41 -9.30 -9.32
C ALA A 150 -13.09 -9.20 -10.71
N ALA A 151 -12.36 -9.48 -11.78
CA ALA A 151 -12.98 -9.68 -13.07
C ALA A 151 -13.93 -10.89 -13.01
N ARG A 152 -15.08 -10.81 -13.68
CA ARG A 152 -16.12 -11.85 -13.63
C ARG A 152 -15.60 -13.25 -13.95
N ALA A 153 -14.76 -13.36 -14.98
CA ALA A 153 -14.14 -14.62 -15.37
C ALA A 153 -13.24 -15.19 -14.25
N VAL A 154 -12.46 -14.32 -13.60
CA VAL A 154 -11.58 -14.68 -12.49
C VAL A 154 -12.37 -15.16 -11.27
N LYS A 155 -13.45 -14.47 -10.91
CA LYS A 155 -14.33 -14.90 -9.80
C LYS A 155 -14.97 -16.26 -10.08
N LYS A 156 -15.52 -16.45 -11.28
CA LYS A 156 -16.11 -17.72 -11.70
C LYS A 156 -15.10 -18.86 -11.63
N TYR A 157 -13.87 -18.64 -12.09
CA TYR A 157 -12.80 -19.63 -11.97
C TYR A 157 -12.46 -19.95 -10.51
N ALA A 158 -12.32 -18.95 -9.65
CA ALA A 158 -12.00 -19.13 -8.23
C ALA A 158 -13.10 -19.93 -7.50
N MET A 159 -14.36 -19.73 -7.85
CA MET A 159 -15.48 -20.51 -7.30
C MET A 159 -15.46 -21.97 -7.77
N ALA A 160 -15.10 -22.21 -9.03
CA ALA A 160 -14.99 -23.56 -9.60
C ALA A 160 -13.70 -24.30 -9.12
N ASN A 161 -12.67 -23.56 -8.76
CA ASN A 161 -11.37 -24.07 -8.30
C ASN A 161 -10.98 -23.41 -6.97
N PRO A 162 -11.68 -23.74 -5.87
CA PRO A 162 -11.48 -23.06 -4.60
C PRO A 162 -10.07 -23.33 -4.05
N HIS A 163 -9.41 -22.26 -3.63
CA HIS A 163 -8.12 -22.36 -2.96
C HIS A 163 -8.29 -22.87 -1.52
N PHE A 164 -7.18 -23.32 -0.95
CA PHE A 164 -7.17 -23.79 0.44
C PHE A 164 -7.42 -22.63 1.43
N MET A 165 -8.32 -22.88 2.38
CA MET A 165 -8.55 -22.07 3.56
C MET A 165 -8.32 -22.90 4.83
N GLY A 166 -7.50 -22.40 5.75
CA GLY A 166 -7.24 -23.04 7.03
C GLY A 166 -8.50 -23.13 7.90
N LYS A 167 -8.59 -24.22 8.68
CA LYS A 167 -9.72 -24.38 9.61
C LYS A 167 -9.57 -23.47 10.82
N TRP A 168 -10.55 -22.64 11.04
CA TRP A 168 -10.64 -21.85 12.26
C TRP A 168 -11.24 -22.69 13.40
N ARG A 169 -10.61 -22.59 14.58
CA ARG A 169 -11.09 -23.21 15.82
C ARG A 169 -11.76 -22.14 16.66
N SER A 170 -12.95 -22.42 17.21
CA SER A 170 -13.60 -21.51 18.15
C SER A 170 -12.76 -21.26 19.41
N SER A 171 -11.88 -22.20 19.76
CA SER A 171 -10.94 -22.12 20.89
C SER A 171 -9.60 -21.47 20.53
N SER A 172 -9.41 -20.99 19.30
CA SER A 172 -8.14 -20.34 18.92
C SER A 172 -7.85 -19.14 19.82
N ALA A 173 -6.62 -19.07 20.33
CA ALA A 173 -6.13 -17.95 21.13
C ALA A 173 -5.64 -16.78 20.26
N THR A 174 -5.62 -16.93 18.93
CA THR A 174 -5.22 -15.84 18.01
C THR A 174 -6.13 -14.65 18.14
N HIS A 175 -5.55 -13.47 18.32
CA HIS A 175 -6.28 -12.21 18.47
C HIS A 175 -5.43 -11.02 18.05
N VAL A 176 -6.11 -9.91 17.77
CA VAL A 176 -5.47 -8.61 17.54
C VAL A 176 -5.33 -7.87 18.87
N SER A 177 -4.22 -7.16 19.05
CA SER A 177 -3.99 -6.24 20.15
C SER A 177 -3.54 -4.89 19.61
N SER A 178 -4.15 -3.81 20.11
CA SER A 178 -3.87 -2.41 19.74
C SER A 178 -3.70 -1.56 21.00
N MET A 179 -3.13 -0.36 20.86
CA MET A 179 -3.07 0.59 21.96
C MET A 179 -4.49 1.00 22.41
N ASP A 180 -4.64 1.20 23.70
CA ASP A 180 -5.91 1.60 24.35
C ASP A 180 -5.91 3.12 24.64
N GLY A 181 -5.45 3.89 23.65
CA GLY A 181 -5.37 5.35 23.71
C GLY A 181 -3.98 5.89 23.38
N ASN A 182 -3.89 7.19 23.18
CA ASN A 182 -2.67 7.92 22.78
C ASN A 182 -1.99 7.40 21.52
N ASP A 183 -2.75 6.72 20.66
CA ASP A 183 -2.36 6.34 19.32
C ASP A 183 -2.83 7.37 18.27
N PHE A 184 -2.67 7.05 17.00
CA PHE A 184 -3.07 7.97 15.93
C PHE A 184 -4.59 8.15 15.83
N PHE A 185 -5.39 7.15 16.19
CA PHE A 185 -6.84 7.25 16.19
C PHE A 185 -7.33 8.21 17.29
N ASP A 186 -6.83 8.03 18.49
CA ASP A 186 -7.30 8.74 19.68
C ASP A 186 -6.90 10.22 19.67
N ASN A 187 -5.70 10.53 19.18
CA ASN A 187 -5.16 11.89 19.13
C ASN A 187 -5.52 12.67 17.84
N GLU A 188 -6.32 12.07 16.94
CA GLU A 188 -6.63 12.71 15.67
C GLU A 188 -7.54 13.94 15.85
N LYS A 189 -7.13 15.04 15.25
CA LYS A 189 -7.92 16.27 15.08
C LYS A 189 -8.11 16.52 13.59
N SER A 190 -9.31 16.92 13.20
CA SER A 190 -9.64 17.19 11.81
C SER A 190 -10.52 18.43 11.67
N ALA A 191 -10.33 19.15 10.58
CA ALA A 191 -11.15 20.32 10.26
C ALA A 191 -11.27 20.52 8.76
N THR A 192 -12.44 20.98 8.32
CA THR A 192 -12.68 21.37 6.92
C THR A 192 -12.37 22.87 6.75
N ILE A 193 -11.51 23.19 5.80
CA ILE A 193 -11.08 24.56 5.49
C ILE A 193 -12.25 25.35 4.89
N LYS A 194 -12.58 26.48 5.53
CA LYS A 194 -13.60 27.44 5.05
C LYS A 194 -12.99 28.34 3.96
N GLU A 195 -13.84 29.01 3.17
CA GLU A 195 -13.39 29.92 2.14
C GLU A 195 -12.48 31.04 2.68
N SER A 196 -12.80 31.58 3.87
CA SER A 196 -11.98 32.62 4.54
C SER A 196 -10.66 32.08 5.14
N GLN A 197 -10.42 30.78 5.10
CA GLN A 197 -9.24 30.10 5.62
C GLN A 197 -8.35 29.51 4.51
N ALA A 198 -8.82 29.58 3.25
CA ALA A 198 -8.04 29.13 2.11
C ALA A 198 -6.79 30.01 1.93
N GLY A 199 -5.67 29.41 1.56
CA GLY A 199 -4.39 30.08 1.44
C GLY A 199 -3.24 29.14 1.76
N PHE A 200 -2.17 29.65 2.32
CA PHE A 200 -1.03 28.86 2.75
C PHE A 200 -1.12 28.51 4.25
N ALA A 201 -0.42 27.45 4.62
CA ALA A 201 -0.28 27.05 6.02
C ALA A 201 1.14 26.55 6.28
N ARG A 202 1.48 26.42 7.57
CA ARG A 202 2.72 25.81 8.01
C ARG A 202 2.50 24.90 9.21
N ILE A 203 3.43 23.98 9.42
CA ILE A 203 3.53 23.15 10.61
C ILE A 203 4.73 23.66 11.41
N GLU A 204 4.49 24.07 12.64
CA GLU A 204 5.44 24.69 13.53
C GLU A 204 5.59 23.87 14.80
N PHE A 205 6.82 23.68 15.24
CA PHE A 205 7.16 23.08 16.54
C PHE A 205 7.74 24.16 17.45
N THR A 206 7.24 24.25 18.69
CA THR A 206 7.78 25.13 19.75
C THR A 206 8.20 24.25 20.93
N ASP A 207 9.46 24.30 21.33
CA ASP A 207 9.93 23.58 22.51
C ASP A 207 9.55 24.29 23.82
N LEU A 208 9.81 23.62 24.97
CA LEU A 208 9.50 24.17 26.30
C LEU A 208 10.31 25.43 26.65
N GLU A 209 11.40 25.70 25.94
CA GLU A 209 12.22 26.89 26.09
C GLU A 209 11.71 28.07 25.23
N GLY A 210 10.70 27.82 24.38
CA GLY A 210 10.12 28.81 23.48
C GLY A 210 10.86 28.94 22.13
N ASN A 211 11.79 28.03 21.81
CA ASN A 211 12.43 28.00 20.50
C ASN A 211 11.46 27.46 19.46
N ILE A 212 11.31 28.21 18.37
CA ILE A 212 10.38 27.90 17.29
C ILE A 212 11.14 27.31 16.11
N LYS A 213 10.60 26.24 15.50
CA LYS A 213 11.10 25.63 14.28
C LYS A 213 9.95 25.30 13.35
N ASP A 214 9.98 25.81 12.12
CA ASP A 214 9.08 25.35 11.08
C ASP A 214 9.49 23.94 10.64
N LEU A 215 8.55 22.99 10.79
CA LEU A 215 8.71 21.60 10.32
C LEU A 215 8.35 21.51 8.84
N LYS A 216 7.35 22.29 8.41
CA LYS A 216 6.91 22.37 7.02
C LYS A 216 6.28 23.73 6.76
N THR A 217 6.64 24.34 5.63
CA THR A 217 6.05 25.60 5.11
C THR A 217 5.36 25.36 3.78
N ASP A 218 4.70 26.39 3.29
CA ASP A 218 4.13 26.48 1.93
C ASP A 218 3.10 25.37 1.62
N ILE A 219 2.30 24.98 2.63
CA ILE A 219 1.21 24.04 2.46
C ILE A 219 0.01 24.78 1.90
N LYS A 220 -0.29 24.56 0.62
CA LYS A 220 -1.45 25.18 -0.04
C LYS A 220 -2.74 24.47 0.37
N LEU A 221 -3.71 25.21 0.85
CA LEU A 221 -5.04 24.73 1.24
C LEU A 221 -6.13 25.44 0.45
N GLU A 222 -7.06 24.67 -0.09
CA GLU A 222 -8.23 25.15 -0.81
C GLU A 222 -9.48 25.06 0.08
N SER A 223 -10.50 25.85 -0.22
CA SER A 223 -11.78 25.75 0.48
C SER A 223 -12.40 24.37 0.29
N GLY A 224 -12.83 23.76 1.39
CA GLY A 224 -13.39 22.42 1.43
C GLY A 224 -12.35 21.30 1.54
N THR A 225 -11.05 21.63 1.64
CA THR A 225 -10.02 20.65 2.02
C THR A 225 -10.24 20.20 3.47
N VAL A 226 -10.25 18.92 3.71
CA VAL A 226 -10.20 18.33 5.06
C VAL A 226 -8.73 18.18 5.45
N VAL A 227 -8.35 18.71 6.60
CA VAL A 227 -6.97 18.68 7.13
C VAL A 227 -6.97 17.96 8.45
N ASP A 228 -6.12 16.96 8.57
CA ASP A 228 -5.96 16.15 9.77
C ASP A 228 -4.58 16.32 10.36
N ALA A 229 -4.50 16.22 11.66
CA ALA A 229 -3.25 16.12 12.39
C ALA A 229 -3.41 15.18 13.59
N THR A 230 -2.40 14.36 13.84
CA THR A 230 -2.41 13.39 14.94
C THR A 230 -1.00 13.06 15.39
N PHE A 231 -0.87 12.39 16.53
CA PHE A 231 0.40 11.83 16.98
C PHE A 231 0.21 10.53 17.75
N MET A 232 1.28 9.73 17.82
CA MET A 232 1.37 8.54 18.66
C MET A 232 2.36 8.84 19.80
N SER A 233 1.93 8.63 21.04
CA SER A 233 2.80 8.71 22.22
C SER A 233 3.79 7.54 22.23
N VAL A 234 5.07 7.83 22.10
CA VAL A 234 6.12 6.79 22.15
C VAL A 234 6.26 6.18 23.55
N ALA A 235 6.00 6.95 24.58
CA ALA A 235 6.02 6.43 25.96
C ALA A 235 4.95 5.36 26.16
N ASP A 236 3.72 5.63 25.70
CA ASP A 236 2.60 4.68 25.80
C ASP A 236 2.77 3.50 24.83
N LEU A 237 3.26 3.74 23.61
CA LEU A 237 3.63 2.68 22.67
C LEU A 237 4.62 1.70 23.29
N ARG A 238 5.69 2.19 23.93
CA ARG A 238 6.70 1.32 24.55
C ARG A 238 6.17 0.56 25.77
N ALA A 239 5.28 1.17 26.54
CA ALA A 239 4.60 0.52 27.66
C ALA A 239 3.65 -0.58 27.17
N PHE A 240 2.86 -0.29 26.13
CA PHE A 240 2.00 -1.24 25.45
C PHE A 240 2.81 -2.43 24.91
N LEU A 241 3.84 -2.19 24.12
CA LEU A 241 4.68 -3.25 23.54
C LEU A 241 5.29 -4.15 24.61
N LEU A 242 5.79 -3.57 25.70
CA LEU A 242 6.34 -4.34 26.83
C LEU A 242 5.29 -5.22 27.50
N HIS A 243 4.05 -4.74 27.60
CA HIS A 243 2.93 -5.50 28.11
C HIS A 243 2.60 -6.66 27.17
N GLU A 244 2.47 -6.39 25.86
CA GLU A 244 2.07 -7.38 24.85
C GLU A 244 3.09 -8.51 24.68
N ILE A 245 4.39 -8.21 24.75
CA ILE A 245 5.46 -9.24 24.73
C ILE A 245 5.32 -10.18 25.92
N LYS A 246 5.11 -9.64 27.13
CA LYS A 246 4.95 -10.45 28.35
C LYS A 246 3.68 -11.28 28.33
N ASP A 247 2.60 -10.69 27.82
CA ASP A 247 1.31 -11.35 27.74
C ASP A 247 1.30 -12.44 26.68
N ALA A 248 1.93 -12.26 25.51
CA ALA A 248 2.11 -13.29 24.52
C ALA A 248 2.86 -14.51 25.11
N LYS A 249 3.93 -14.25 25.86
CA LYS A 249 4.67 -15.31 26.57
C LYS A 249 3.80 -16.04 27.59
N LYS A 250 3.00 -15.30 28.37
CA LYS A 250 2.11 -15.89 29.39
C LYS A 250 1.02 -16.75 28.77
N GLN A 251 0.50 -16.35 27.61
CA GLN A 251 -0.53 -17.08 26.87
C GLN A 251 0.02 -18.24 26.02
N ASP A 252 1.34 -18.37 25.91
CA ASP A 252 2.04 -19.33 25.02
C ASP A 252 1.57 -19.20 23.54
N VAL A 253 1.49 -17.94 23.06
CA VAL A 253 1.18 -17.62 21.68
C VAL A 253 2.35 -16.88 21.03
N LEU A 254 2.45 -16.93 19.70
CA LEU A 254 3.47 -16.17 18.99
C LEU A 254 3.23 -14.68 19.14
N PHE A 255 4.30 -13.92 19.33
CA PHE A 255 4.28 -12.46 19.21
C PHE A 255 4.55 -12.07 17.76
N SER A 256 3.65 -11.32 17.16
CA SER A 256 3.76 -10.84 15.79
C SER A 256 3.37 -9.36 15.71
N VAL A 257 4.17 -8.54 15.03
CA VAL A 257 3.83 -7.14 14.76
C VAL A 257 3.44 -6.96 13.30
N HIS A 258 2.46 -6.11 13.04
CA HIS A 258 1.94 -5.84 11.71
C HIS A 258 1.78 -4.33 11.50
N LEU A 259 2.45 -3.79 10.48
CA LEU A 259 2.57 -2.36 10.20
C LEU A 259 2.39 -2.07 8.70
N LYS A 260 2.17 -0.81 8.36
CA LYS A 260 2.03 -0.33 6.97
C LYS A 260 3.32 0.35 6.46
N ALA A 261 4.47 -0.23 6.72
CA ALA A 261 5.78 0.39 6.47
C ALA A 261 6.07 0.73 4.99
N THR A 262 5.34 0.21 4.03
CA THR A 262 5.51 0.53 2.60
C THR A 262 4.85 1.84 2.18
N MET A 263 3.69 2.17 2.72
CA MET A 263 3.00 3.44 2.50
C MET A 263 3.44 4.48 3.54
N MET A 264 3.44 4.11 4.83
CA MET A 264 3.78 4.96 5.97
C MET A 264 5.29 4.90 6.25
N LYS A 265 6.09 5.37 5.30
CA LYS A 265 7.55 5.17 5.24
C LYS A 265 8.34 5.90 6.32
N VAL A 266 7.73 6.81 7.06
CA VAL A 266 8.38 7.53 8.17
C VAL A 266 7.86 7.03 9.50
N SER A 267 6.54 7.02 9.71
CA SER A 267 5.97 6.62 10.99
C SER A 267 6.21 5.15 11.32
N ASP A 268 5.96 4.25 10.39
CA ASP A 268 5.93 2.82 10.70
C ASP A 268 7.30 2.17 10.87
N PRO A 269 8.36 2.56 10.14
CA PRO A 269 9.72 2.13 10.49
C PRO A 269 10.18 2.59 11.88
N ILE A 270 9.73 3.77 12.35
CA ILE A 270 10.01 4.25 13.71
C ILE A 270 9.27 3.37 14.74
N ILE A 271 7.98 3.10 14.51
CA ILE A 271 7.19 2.17 15.35
C ILE A 271 7.86 0.81 15.40
N PHE A 272 8.27 0.26 14.25
CA PHE A 272 9.00 -1.00 14.15
C PHE A 272 10.29 -0.98 14.97
N GLY A 273 11.07 0.11 14.89
CA GLY A 273 12.27 0.30 15.70
C GLY A 273 11.98 0.29 17.20
N HIS A 274 10.84 0.82 17.63
CA HIS A 274 10.40 0.71 19.02
C HIS A 274 10.07 -0.73 19.40
N VAL A 275 9.44 -1.52 18.52
CA VAL A 275 9.21 -2.96 18.78
C VAL A 275 10.54 -3.68 19.01
N VAL A 276 11.49 -3.52 18.08
CA VAL A 276 12.83 -4.12 18.19
C VAL A 276 13.54 -3.67 19.47
N SER A 277 13.51 -2.35 19.77
CA SER A 277 14.17 -1.79 20.95
C SER A 277 13.56 -2.26 22.27
N VAL A 278 12.26 -2.50 22.32
CA VAL A 278 11.55 -2.98 23.52
C VAL A 278 11.78 -4.48 23.69
N PHE A 279 11.71 -5.27 22.62
CA PHE A 279 11.95 -6.70 22.66
C PHE A 279 13.39 -7.01 23.15
N PHE A 280 14.38 -6.32 22.61
CA PHE A 280 15.79 -6.50 22.93
C PHE A 280 16.35 -5.46 23.92
N LYS A 281 15.50 -4.85 24.75
CA LYS A 281 15.88 -3.71 25.63
C LYS A 281 17.11 -3.95 26.48
N ASP A 282 17.28 -5.17 27.00
CA ASP A 282 18.40 -5.51 27.88
C ASP A 282 19.73 -5.57 27.12
N VAL A 283 19.71 -6.01 25.85
CA VAL A 283 20.87 -6.04 24.96
C VAL A 283 21.25 -4.60 24.57
N PHE A 284 20.28 -3.80 24.12
CA PHE A 284 20.52 -2.39 23.79
C PHE A 284 21.06 -1.60 24.98
N LYS A 285 20.55 -1.84 26.19
CA LYS A 285 21.05 -1.19 27.41
C LYS A 285 22.50 -1.62 27.74
N ARG A 286 22.81 -2.91 27.63
CA ARG A 286 24.13 -3.48 27.96
C ARG A 286 25.21 -3.05 26.99
N HIS A 287 24.89 -3.02 25.69
CA HIS A 287 25.85 -2.80 24.62
C HIS A 287 25.70 -1.42 23.94
N ARG A 288 24.98 -0.50 24.57
CA ARG A 288 24.63 0.81 24.00
C ARG A 288 25.78 1.49 23.29
N LYS A 289 26.93 1.61 23.97
CA LYS A 289 28.09 2.31 23.42
C LYS A 289 28.59 1.70 22.10
N VAL A 290 28.69 0.38 22.04
CA VAL A 290 29.17 -0.32 20.84
C VAL A 290 28.17 -0.21 19.71
N LEU A 291 26.88 -0.36 20.02
CA LEU A 291 25.81 -0.24 19.02
C LEU A 291 25.71 1.17 18.45
N ASP A 292 25.89 2.20 19.29
CA ASP A 292 25.92 3.61 18.86
C ASP A 292 27.16 3.88 17.97
N GLU A 293 28.35 3.37 18.34
CA GLU A 293 29.58 3.49 17.54
C GLU A 293 29.50 2.78 16.18
N LEU A 294 28.76 1.66 16.11
CA LEU A 294 28.50 0.94 14.86
C LEU A 294 27.37 1.57 14.02
N GLY A 295 26.72 2.62 14.50
CA GLY A 295 25.59 3.26 13.82
C GLY A 295 24.39 2.34 13.64
N VAL A 296 24.13 1.45 14.59
CA VAL A 296 23.02 0.51 14.56
C VAL A 296 21.70 1.25 14.74
N SER A 297 20.76 1.05 13.82
CA SER A 297 19.40 1.59 13.92
C SER A 297 18.39 0.46 14.13
N PRO A 298 17.63 0.47 15.23
CA PRO A 298 16.54 -0.49 15.42
C PRO A 298 15.47 -0.43 14.31
N ASN A 299 15.33 0.73 13.66
CA ASN A 299 14.36 0.94 12.58
C ASN A 299 14.66 0.10 11.33
N SER A 300 15.89 -0.35 11.17
CA SER A 300 16.29 -1.26 10.07
C SER A 300 16.03 -2.74 10.38
N GLY A 301 15.79 -3.08 11.64
CA GLY A 301 15.48 -4.43 12.09
C GLY A 301 16.66 -5.26 12.57
N LEU A 302 16.34 -6.42 13.13
CA LEU A 302 17.29 -7.35 13.72
C LEU A 302 18.31 -7.87 12.70
N GLY A 303 17.91 -8.05 11.43
CA GLY A 303 18.82 -8.54 10.38
C GLY A 303 20.02 -7.65 10.17
N GLU A 304 19.82 -6.34 9.97
CA GLU A 304 20.93 -5.37 9.85
C GLU A 304 21.74 -5.27 11.14
N ILE A 305 21.09 -5.32 12.31
CA ILE A 305 21.76 -5.29 13.59
C ILE A 305 22.75 -6.46 13.70
N LEU A 306 22.30 -7.69 13.46
CA LEU A 306 23.13 -8.89 13.53
C LEU A 306 24.28 -8.88 12.52
N GLU A 307 24.05 -8.36 11.31
CA GLU A 307 25.10 -8.18 10.31
C GLU A 307 26.20 -7.22 10.81
N ARG A 308 25.82 -6.04 11.36
CA ARG A 308 26.76 -5.04 11.87
C ARG A 308 27.55 -5.52 13.08
N VAL A 309 26.95 -6.33 13.95
CA VAL A 309 27.61 -6.89 15.13
C VAL A 309 28.23 -8.26 14.90
N SER A 310 28.25 -8.77 13.68
CA SER A 310 28.73 -10.13 13.33
C SER A 310 30.16 -10.43 13.79
N HIS A 311 30.99 -9.41 13.96
CA HIS A 311 32.36 -9.53 14.49
C HIS A 311 32.43 -9.68 16.02
N ASP A 312 31.35 -9.39 16.75
CA ASP A 312 31.26 -9.53 18.19
C ASP A 312 30.32 -10.67 18.56
N SER A 313 30.91 -11.86 18.74
CA SER A 313 30.18 -13.07 19.07
C SER A 313 29.38 -12.95 20.38
N LYS A 314 29.79 -12.10 21.33
CA LYS A 314 29.09 -11.91 22.60
C LYS A 314 27.79 -11.13 22.42
N ILE A 315 27.81 -10.06 21.63
CA ILE A 315 26.59 -9.28 21.33
C ILE A 315 25.59 -10.13 20.58
N THR A 316 26.04 -10.89 19.56
CA THR A 316 25.18 -11.82 18.82
C THR A 316 24.57 -12.86 19.73
N GLN A 317 25.35 -13.47 20.66
CA GLN A 317 24.84 -14.43 21.64
C GLN A 317 23.80 -13.79 22.58
N ASP A 318 24.01 -12.55 23.01
CA ASP A 318 23.06 -11.84 23.87
C ASP A 318 21.72 -11.59 23.16
N PHE A 319 21.71 -11.27 21.85
CA PHE A 319 20.47 -11.19 21.06
C PHE A 319 19.76 -12.54 20.98
N ASN A 320 20.47 -13.60 20.64
CA ASN A 320 19.91 -14.95 20.55
C ASN A 320 19.34 -15.42 21.90
N ALA A 321 20.03 -15.13 23.01
CA ALA A 321 19.53 -15.46 24.34
C ALA A 321 18.21 -14.75 24.71
N ILE A 322 17.95 -13.57 24.17
CA ILE A 322 16.66 -12.89 24.34
C ILE A 322 15.58 -13.58 23.50
N ILE A 323 15.88 -13.98 22.27
CA ILE A 323 14.92 -14.71 21.41
C ILE A 323 14.49 -16.03 22.09
N GLU A 324 15.43 -16.74 22.70
CA GLU A 324 15.12 -17.98 23.42
C GLU A 324 14.38 -17.75 24.75
N LYS A 325 14.55 -16.58 25.34
CA LYS A 325 14.03 -16.27 26.68
C LYS A 325 12.65 -15.62 26.65
N GLU A 326 12.40 -14.74 25.69
CA GLU A 326 11.14 -13.94 25.63
C GLU A 326 9.99 -14.71 24.95
N ALA A 327 8.93 -14.06 24.54
CA ALA A 327 7.84 -14.66 23.78
C ALA A 327 8.35 -15.22 22.45
N ASP A 328 7.82 -16.38 22.05
CA ASP A 328 8.10 -16.94 20.74
C ASP A 328 7.69 -15.94 19.65
N LEU A 329 8.60 -15.68 18.70
CA LEU A 329 8.34 -14.79 17.58
C LEU A 329 7.70 -15.53 16.40
N TYR A 330 6.81 -14.84 15.69
CA TYR A 330 6.37 -15.27 14.36
C TYR A 330 7.59 -15.41 13.44
N MET A 331 7.73 -16.57 12.79
CA MET A 331 8.86 -16.87 11.93
C MET A 331 8.48 -16.65 10.46
N VAL A 332 9.30 -15.88 9.77
CA VAL A 332 9.26 -15.75 8.31
C VAL A 332 9.91 -16.97 7.65
N ASP A 333 10.99 -17.43 8.27
CA ASP A 333 11.73 -18.64 7.87
C ASP A 333 12.31 -19.31 9.13
N SER A 334 11.65 -20.37 9.59
CA SER A 334 12.07 -21.08 10.81
C SER A 334 13.39 -21.84 10.64
N GLU A 335 13.69 -22.35 9.44
CA GLU A 335 14.94 -23.07 9.17
C GLU A 335 16.16 -22.15 9.23
N ARG A 336 16.00 -20.92 8.78
CA ARG A 336 17.05 -19.88 8.78
C ARG A 336 17.04 -19.00 10.04
N GLY A 337 16.08 -19.20 10.94
CA GLY A 337 15.92 -18.38 12.14
C GLY A 337 15.48 -16.93 11.85
N ILE A 338 14.83 -16.68 10.72
CA ILE A 338 14.37 -15.34 10.34
C ILE A 338 12.99 -15.09 10.95
N THR A 339 12.92 -14.14 11.86
CA THR A 339 11.68 -13.69 12.52
C THR A 339 11.07 -12.49 11.80
N ASN A 340 9.83 -12.15 12.13
CA ASN A 340 9.19 -10.94 11.62
C ASN A 340 9.75 -9.62 12.21
N LEU A 341 10.78 -9.68 13.06
CA LEU A 341 11.54 -8.52 13.52
C LEU A 341 12.86 -8.29 12.75
N HIS A 342 13.16 -9.11 11.73
CA HIS A 342 14.43 -9.00 10.99
C HIS A 342 14.45 -7.78 10.08
N VAL A 343 13.39 -7.50 9.34
CA VAL A 343 13.28 -6.32 8.48
C VAL A 343 11.85 -5.76 8.47
N PRO A 344 11.67 -4.43 8.34
CA PRO A 344 10.33 -3.82 8.32
C PRO A 344 9.43 -4.32 7.19
N SER A 345 9.99 -4.82 6.09
CA SER A 345 9.25 -5.37 4.96
C SER A 345 8.56 -6.71 5.25
N ASP A 346 8.95 -7.42 6.31
CA ASP A 346 8.35 -8.69 6.71
C ASP A 346 7.05 -8.51 7.51
N VAL A 347 6.75 -7.29 7.94
CA VAL A 347 5.58 -6.98 8.79
C VAL A 347 4.50 -6.18 8.07
N ILE A 348 4.53 -6.13 6.73
CA ILE A 348 3.53 -5.38 5.95
C ILE A 348 2.15 -5.98 6.18
N ILE A 349 1.30 -5.21 6.84
CA ILE A 349 0.00 -5.63 7.34
C ILE A 349 -0.93 -6.15 6.24
N ASP A 350 -0.86 -5.60 5.03
CA ASP A 350 -1.68 -5.99 3.88
C ASP A 350 -1.40 -7.42 3.41
N ALA A 351 -0.20 -7.93 3.65
CA ALA A 351 0.21 -9.27 3.28
C ALA A 351 0.17 -10.22 4.50
N SER A 352 0.73 -9.79 5.63
CA SER A 352 0.93 -10.64 6.80
C SER A 352 -0.37 -11.00 7.53
N MET A 353 -1.30 -10.06 7.69
CA MET A 353 -2.59 -10.34 8.33
C MET A 353 -3.50 -11.22 7.48
N PRO A 354 -3.74 -10.95 6.19
CA PRO A 354 -4.53 -11.84 5.34
C PRO A 354 -3.93 -13.26 5.23
N ALA A 355 -2.60 -13.39 5.18
CA ALA A 355 -1.93 -14.69 5.15
C ALA A 355 -2.21 -15.50 6.43
N LEU A 356 -2.09 -14.87 7.61
CA LEU A 356 -2.41 -15.47 8.90
C LEU A 356 -3.89 -15.89 8.96
N ILE A 357 -4.80 -15.01 8.55
CA ILE A 357 -6.24 -15.26 8.57
C ILE A 357 -6.59 -16.43 7.65
N ARG A 358 -6.04 -16.45 6.43
CA ARG A 358 -6.21 -17.57 5.48
C ARG A 358 -5.66 -18.88 6.02
N ALA A 359 -4.57 -18.86 6.79
CA ALA A 359 -3.98 -20.04 7.40
C ALA A 359 -4.80 -20.63 8.58
N GLY A 360 -5.93 -20.03 8.94
CA GLY A 360 -6.75 -20.46 10.09
C GLY A 360 -6.32 -19.87 11.42
N GLY A 361 -5.61 -18.72 11.38
CA GLY A 361 -5.14 -18.00 12.56
C GLY A 361 -3.89 -18.58 13.20
N ILE A 362 -3.14 -19.42 12.49
CA ILE A 362 -1.89 -20.04 12.98
C ILE A 362 -0.70 -19.56 12.14
N ALA A 363 0.44 -19.46 12.78
CA ALA A 363 1.71 -19.07 12.12
C ALA A 363 2.87 -19.95 12.58
N TRP A 364 3.99 -19.87 11.88
CA TRP A 364 5.18 -20.67 12.18
C TRP A 364 5.91 -20.13 13.40
N GLY A 365 6.21 -21.02 14.33
CA GLY A 365 7.04 -20.76 15.50
C GLY A 365 8.51 -21.12 15.28
N PRO A 366 9.39 -20.82 16.27
CA PRO A 366 10.83 -21.06 16.19
C PRO A 366 11.21 -22.52 15.97
N ASP A 367 10.39 -23.45 16.46
CA ASP A 367 10.61 -24.91 16.35
C ASP A 367 10.06 -25.50 15.03
N GLY A 368 9.56 -24.66 14.12
CA GLY A 368 8.94 -25.10 12.87
C GLY A 368 7.52 -25.67 13.04
N SER A 369 6.94 -25.64 14.25
CA SER A 369 5.53 -25.92 14.48
C SER A 369 4.66 -24.67 14.31
N THR A 370 3.35 -24.85 14.15
CA THR A 370 2.41 -23.75 14.06
C THR A 370 1.73 -23.48 15.39
N LYS A 371 1.61 -22.22 15.77
CA LYS A 371 0.93 -21.77 17.00
C LYS A 371 -0.10 -20.67 16.71
N ASP A 372 -1.03 -20.50 17.65
CA ASP A 372 -1.88 -19.32 17.71
C ASP A 372 -1.01 -18.07 17.92
N THR A 373 -1.49 -16.92 17.45
CA THR A 373 -0.67 -15.71 17.32
C THR A 373 -1.34 -14.48 17.93
N LYS A 374 -0.61 -13.73 18.72
CA LYS A 374 -0.97 -12.36 19.12
C LYS A 374 -0.51 -11.41 18.04
N CYS A 375 -1.48 -10.83 17.31
CA CYS A 375 -1.24 -9.88 16.22
C CYS A 375 -1.22 -8.47 16.77
N VAL A 376 -0.04 -7.91 16.99
CA VAL A 376 0.13 -6.56 17.53
C VAL A 376 0.06 -5.55 16.40
N ILE A 377 -0.95 -4.69 16.44
CA ILE A 377 -1.20 -3.59 15.51
C ILE A 377 -1.35 -2.33 16.36
N PRO A 378 -0.28 -1.56 16.63
CA PRO A 378 -0.30 -0.47 17.60
C PRO A 378 -1.37 0.59 17.33
N ASP A 379 -1.53 1.02 16.07
CA ASP A 379 -2.54 2.00 15.64
C ASP A 379 -3.93 1.36 15.56
N ASN A 380 -4.86 1.83 16.35
CA ASN A 380 -6.23 1.31 16.43
C ASN A 380 -7.13 1.82 15.27
N SER A 381 -6.64 2.66 14.37
CA SER A 381 -7.47 3.24 13.30
C SER A 381 -8.17 2.17 12.46
N TYR A 382 -7.47 1.09 12.09
CA TYR A 382 -8.00 0.03 11.23
C TYR A 382 -7.74 -1.39 11.74
N ALA A 383 -7.07 -1.56 12.87
CA ALA A 383 -6.90 -2.85 13.55
C ALA A 383 -8.23 -3.59 13.77
N PRO A 384 -9.37 -2.88 14.06
CA PRO A 384 -10.69 -3.51 14.21
C PRO A 384 -11.18 -4.31 13.01
N VAL A 385 -10.68 -4.05 11.79
CA VAL A 385 -11.00 -4.84 10.59
C VAL A 385 -10.53 -6.28 10.74
N TYR A 386 -9.29 -6.46 11.14
CA TYR A 386 -8.70 -7.79 11.33
C TYR A 386 -9.24 -8.48 12.59
N GLU A 387 -9.44 -7.72 13.65
CA GLU A 387 -10.04 -8.24 14.88
C GLU A 387 -11.44 -8.83 14.62
N GLU A 388 -12.30 -8.08 13.93
CA GLU A 388 -13.66 -8.53 13.61
C GLU A 388 -13.65 -9.70 12.62
N THR A 389 -12.70 -9.72 11.65
CA THR A 389 -12.54 -10.86 10.73
C THR A 389 -12.14 -12.12 11.49
N ILE A 390 -11.19 -12.04 12.41
CA ILE A 390 -10.76 -13.17 13.25
C ILE A 390 -11.91 -13.65 14.13
N LYS A 391 -12.63 -12.74 14.76
CA LYS A 391 -13.80 -13.05 15.60
C LYS A 391 -14.88 -13.77 14.77
N PHE A 392 -15.22 -13.22 13.60
CA PHE A 392 -16.20 -13.81 12.70
C PHE A 392 -15.82 -15.24 12.32
N PHE A 393 -14.55 -15.47 11.97
CA PHE A 393 -14.10 -16.82 11.58
C PHE A 393 -14.00 -17.80 12.75
N LYS A 394 -13.74 -17.33 13.96
CA LYS A 394 -13.85 -18.18 15.16
C LYS A 394 -15.29 -18.63 15.43
N GLU A 395 -16.25 -17.78 15.15
CA GLU A 395 -17.69 -18.03 15.41
C GLU A 395 -18.36 -18.80 14.28
N LYS A 396 -18.05 -18.49 13.01
CA LYS A 396 -18.74 -18.99 11.81
C LYS A 396 -17.93 -19.96 10.98
N GLY A 397 -16.63 -20.05 11.20
CA GLY A 397 -15.69 -20.74 10.32
C GLY A 397 -15.14 -19.84 9.22
N ALA A 398 -14.15 -20.34 8.50
CA ALA A 398 -13.57 -19.63 7.36
C ALA A 398 -14.58 -19.43 6.23
N LEU A 399 -14.38 -18.40 5.41
CA LEU A 399 -15.15 -18.19 4.20
C LEU A 399 -14.99 -19.39 3.25
N GLU A 400 -16.08 -19.79 2.58
CA GLU A 400 -16.06 -20.83 1.54
C GLU A 400 -15.93 -20.18 0.16
N PRO A 401 -14.75 -20.27 -0.50
CA PRO A 401 -14.52 -19.56 -1.76
C PRO A 401 -15.43 -20.00 -2.90
N SER A 402 -15.91 -21.26 -2.90
CA SER A 402 -16.77 -21.81 -3.95
C SER A 402 -18.18 -21.21 -3.97
N THR A 403 -18.62 -20.62 -2.85
CA THR A 403 -19.99 -20.08 -2.70
C THR A 403 -20.02 -18.62 -2.30
N SER A 404 -18.88 -18.03 -1.93
CA SER A 404 -18.83 -16.64 -1.46
C SER A 404 -19.13 -15.63 -2.56
N GLY A 405 -19.78 -14.52 -2.18
CA GLY A 405 -19.85 -13.31 -2.99
C GLY A 405 -18.47 -12.66 -3.15
N THR A 406 -18.44 -11.48 -3.78
CA THR A 406 -17.21 -10.70 -3.99
C THR A 406 -17.31 -9.31 -3.35
N VAL A 407 -16.15 -8.76 -2.97
CA VAL A 407 -16.06 -7.39 -2.43
C VAL A 407 -15.32 -6.50 -3.42
N ALA A 408 -16.06 -5.61 -4.08
CA ALA A 408 -15.44 -4.50 -4.81
C ALA A 408 -15.03 -3.40 -3.83
N ASN A 409 -13.94 -2.69 -4.13
CA ASN A 409 -13.48 -1.57 -3.31
C ASN A 409 -13.40 -0.28 -4.13
N VAL A 410 -14.10 0.76 -3.69
CA VAL A 410 -14.00 2.12 -4.21
C VAL A 410 -13.17 2.96 -3.24
N GLY A 411 -11.95 3.30 -3.65
CA GLY A 411 -10.94 3.93 -2.79
C GLY A 411 -10.70 5.40 -3.08
N LEU A 412 -10.77 6.24 -2.05
CA LEU A 412 -10.42 7.66 -2.09
C LEU A 412 -8.90 7.82 -2.07
N MET A 413 -8.27 8.06 -3.22
CA MET A 413 -6.81 8.22 -3.32
C MET A 413 -6.36 9.31 -4.27
N ALA A 414 -7.27 9.94 -5.00
CA ALA A 414 -6.94 10.97 -5.98
C ALA A 414 -6.16 12.13 -5.33
N GLN A 415 -5.19 12.68 -6.06
CA GLN A 415 -4.40 13.83 -5.62
C GLN A 415 -3.73 13.62 -4.25
N LYS A 416 -3.22 12.43 -4.00
CA LYS A 416 -2.55 12.04 -2.74
C LYS A 416 -3.45 12.12 -1.49
N ALA A 417 -4.76 11.89 -1.65
CA ALA A 417 -5.69 11.85 -0.54
C ALA A 417 -5.22 10.83 0.52
N GLN A 418 -5.20 11.24 1.78
CA GLN A 418 -4.83 10.40 2.92
C GLN A 418 -3.46 9.69 2.82
N GLU A 419 -2.42 10.37 2.39
CA GLU A 419 -1.05 9.83 2.46
C GLU A 419 -0.44 10.03 3.86
N TYR A 420 -0.92 9.26 4.83
CA TYR A 420 -0.41 9.28 6.21
C TYR A 420 0.98 8.66 6.33
N GLY A 421 1.74 9.14 7.31
CA GLY A 421 2.97 8.52 7.77
C GLY A 421 4.15 8.59 6.81
N SER A 422 4.08 9.42 5.75
CA SER A 422 5.14 9.64 4.78
C SER A 422 5.68 11.08 4.82
N HIS A 423 6.81 11.33 4.14
CA HIS A 423 7.30 12.70 3.95
C HIS A 423 6.36 13.49 3.02
N PRO A 424 6.24 14.81 3.20
CA PRO A 424 6.99 15.68 4.11
C PRO A 424 6.19 16.12 5.35
N THR A 425 5.15 15.44 5.73
CA THR A 425 4.23 15.85 6.81
C THR A 425 4.20 14.88 7.99
N THR A 426 5.25 14.07 8.15
CA THR A 426 5.44 13.15 9.28
C THR A 426 6.79 13.40 9.92
N PHE A 427 6.81 13.53 11.24
CA PHE A 427 7.98 13.93 12.02
C PHE A 427 8.11 13.09 13.29
N GLU A 428 9.34 12.67 13.59
CA GLU A 428 9.73 12.25 14.94
C GLU A 428 10.08 13.51 15.74
N ILE A 429 9.45 13.69 16.89
CA ILE A 429 9.58 14.90 17.70
C ILE A 429 10.91 14.93 18.42
N PRO A 430 11.74 15.98 18.25
CA PRO A 430 13.10 15.99 18.76
C PRO A 430 13.21 16.25 20.27
N ARG A 431 12.21 16.88 20.89
CA ARG A 431 12.12 17.20 22.32
C ARG A 431 10.69 17.54 22.73
N ASP A 432 10.44 17.66 24.02
CA ASP A 432 9.11 18.05 24.53
C ASP A 432 8.72 19.45 24.04
N GLY A 433 7.44 19.61 23.70
CA GLY A 433 6.93 20.90 23.20
C GLY A 433 5.52 20.80 22.63
N THR A 434 5.23 21.70 21.70
CA THR A 434 3.92 21.80 21.06
C THR A 434 4.07 21.86 19.53
N VAL A 435 3.33 21.04 18.80
CA VAL A 435 3.22 21.14 17.35
C VAL A 435 1.91 21.84 16.99
N ARG A 436 1.99 22.82 16.09
CA ARG A 436 0.86 23.61 15.61
C ARG A 436 0.75 23.54 14.10
N TYR A 437 -0.46 23.37 13.61
CA TYR A 437 -0.80 23.59 12.21
C TYR A 437 -1.43 24.97 12.10
N ILE A 438 -0.73 25.91 11.45
CA ILE A 438 -1.06 27.35 11.48
C ILE A 438 -1.39 27.81 10.07
N LEU A 439 -2.55 28.45 9.91
CA LEU A 439 -2.98 29.05 8.65
C LEU A 439 -2.27 30.39 8.41
N GLU A 440 -2.24 30.85 7.17
CA GLU A 440 -1.59 32.12 6.75
C GLU A 440 -2.10 33.35 7.53
N ASN A 441 -3.36 33.34 7.92
CA ASN A 441 -3.95 34.41 8.72
C ASN A 441 -3.61 34.31 10.24
N GLY A 442 -2.74 33.39 10.63
CA GLY A 442 -2.33 33.16 12.02
C GLY A 442 -3.29 32.29 12.84
N THR A 443 -4.37 31.78 12.28
CA THR A 443 -5.27 30.87 12.98
C THR A 443 -4.60 29.53 13.21
N ILE A 444 -4.57 29.04 14.45
CA ILE A 444 -4.14 27.69 14.78
C ILE A 444 -5.29 26.73 14.43
N LEU A 445 -5.08 25.90 13.42
CA LEU A 445 -6.06 24.89 12.99
C LEU A 445 -6.05 23.68 13.92
N HIS A 446 -4.84 23.17 14.21
CA HIS A 446 -4.62 22.06 15.12
C HIS A 446 -3.41 22.34 16.02
N GLU A 447 -3.47 21.85 17.25
CA GLU A 447 -2.39 21.98 18.22
C GLU A 447 -2.31 20.67 19.04
N HIS A 448 -1.09 20.15 19.25
CA HIS A 448 -0.82 18.98 20.07
C HIS A 448 0.37 19.25 20.98
N GLU A 449 0.22 18.96 22.27
CA GLU A 449 1.34 18.81 23.19
C GLU A 449 2.01 17.46 22.92
N VAL A 450 3.32 17.46 22.72
CA VAL A 450 4.08 16.29 22.31
C VAL A 450 5.36 16.16 23.14
N LYS A 451 5.85 14.94 23.25
CA LYS A 451 7.11 14.62 23.96
C LYS A 451 8.19 14.18 23.00
N CYS A 452 9.42 14.19 23.47
CA CYS A 452 10.57 13.70 22.72
C CYS A 452 10.34 12.25 22.26
N GLY A 453 10.51 12.02 20.97
CA GLY A 453 10.32 10.73 20.31
C GLY A 453 8.90 10.49 19.81
N ASP A 454 7.89 11.25 20.22
CA ASP A 454 6.52 11.10 19.70
C ASP A 454 6.50 11.23 18.18
N ILE A 455 5.61 10.49 17.56
CA ILE A 455 5.48 10.46 16.10
C ILE A 455 4.26 11.31 15.73
N TRP A 456 4.51 12.48 15.17
CA TRP A 456 3.44 13.39 14.73
C TRP A 456 3.30 13.34 13.21
N ARG A 457 2.05 13.32 12.71
CA ARG A 457 1.76 13.32 11.28
C ARG A 457 0.53 14.14 10.93
N SER A 458 0.49 14.62 9.70
CA SER A 458 -0.65 15.35 9.11
C SER A 458 -0.93 14.86 7.71
N CYS A 459 -2.18 15.00 7.30
CA CYS A 459 -2.65 14.66 5.96
C CYS A 459 -3.74 15.63 5.53
N SER A 460 -4.05 15.68 4.26
CA SER A 460 -5.16 16.47 3.75
C SER A 460 -5.87 15.77 2.59
N VAL A 461 -7.15 16.08 2.42
CA VAL A 461 -7.98 15.59 1.32
C VAL A 461 -8.73 16.75 0.71
N ASN A 462 -8.53 17.01 -0.57
CA ASN A 462 -9.22 18.08 -1.29
C ASN A 462 -10.68 17.71 -1.59
N LYS A 463 -11.53 18.72 -1.73
CA LYS A 463 -12.95 18.55 -2.00
C LYS A 463 -13.24 17.82 -3.31
N ALA A 464 -12.49 18.11 -4.37
CA ALA A 464 -12.72 17.50 -5.68
C ALA A 464 -12.55 15.97 -5.68
N PRO A 465 -11.44 15.40 -5.12
CA PRO A 465 -11.31 13.97 -4.89
C PRO A 465 -12.44 13.33 -4.08
N ILE A 466 -12.91 14.01 -3.02
CA ILE A 466 -14.03 13.49 -2.20
C ILE A 466 -15.31 13.39 -3.03
N MET A 467 -15.63 14.44 -3.80
CA MET A 467 -16.83 14.47 -4.64
C MET A 467 -16.78 13.40 -5.74
N ASP A 468 -15.63 13.22 -6.39
CA ASP A 468 -15.42 12.20 -7.40
C ASP A 468 -15.54 10.78 -6.80
N TRP A 469 -14.93 10.53 -5.65
CA TRP A 469 -15.04 9.27 -4.92
C TRP A 469 -16.48 8.88 -4.58
N ILE A 470 -17.29 9.84 -4.10
CA ILE A 470 -18.71 9.59 -3.83
C ILE A 470 -19.46 9.26 -5.12
N ASN A 471 -19.20 9.99 -6.21
CA ASN A 471 -19.83 9.72 -7.50
C ASN A 471 -19.42 8.34 -8.06
N LEU A 472 -18.15 7.96 -7.95
CA LEU A 472 -17.65 6.65 -8.37
C LEU A 472 -18.32 5.51 -7.57
N ALA A 473 -18.55 5.71 -6.26
CA ALA A 473 -19.30 4.77 -5.43
C ALA A 473 -20.75 4.62 -5.91
N ILE A 474 -21.39 5.73 -6.27
CA ILE A 474 -22.74 5.73 -6.81
C ILE A 474 -22.79 5.02 -8.17
N GLU A 475 -21.88 5.32 -9.07
CA GLU A 475 -21.77 4.65 -10.37
C GLU A 475 -21.60 3.14 -10.22
N ARG A 476 -20.74 2.71 -9.29
CA ARG A 476 -20.52 1.27 -9.02
C ARG A 476 -21.76 0.61 -8.43
N GLN A 477 -22.44 1.25 -7.48
CA GLN A 477 -23.66 0.74 -6.89
C GLN A 477 -24.78 0.59 -7.94
N VAL A 478 -24.97 1.60 -8.78
CA VAL A 478 -25.97 1.56 -9.87
C VAL A 478 -25.67 0.46 -10.90
N ALA A 479 -24.39 0.26 -11.22
CA ALA A 479 -23.97 -0.74 -12.21
C ALA A 479 -24.14 -2.20 -11.73
N THR A 480 -24.14 -2.45 -10.42
CA THR A 480 -24.17 -3.82 -9.86
C THR A 480 -25.38 -4.11 -9.00
N ASP A 481 -26.08 -3.09 -8.53
CA ASP A 481 -27.14 -3.15 -7.49
C ASP A 481 -26.70 -3.84 -6.18
N ALA A 482 -25.38 -3.99 -5.97
CA ALA A 482 -24.81 -4.58 -4.76
C ALA A 482 -24.90 -3.60 -3.59
N GLN A 483 -24.90 -4.14 -2.37
CA GLN A 483 -24.88 -3.34 -1.14
C GLN A 483 -23.59 -2.52 -1.06
N ALA A 484 -23.72 -1.20 -1.02
CA ALA A 484 -22.60 -0.28 -0.90
C ALA A 484 -22.49 0.29 0.53
N ILE A 485 -21.30 0.22 1.12
CA ILE A 485 -21.02 0.64 2.48
C ILE A 485 -19.88 1.66 2.45
N PHE A 486 -20.13 2.88 2.92
CA PHE A 486 -19.08 3.82 3.29
C PHE A 486 -18.51 3.41 4.64
N TRP A 487 -17.22 3.04 4.65
CA TRP A 487 -16.49 2.62 5.84
C TRP A 487 -15.95 3.84 6.57
N LEU A 488 -16.83 4.53 7.30
CA LEU A 488 -16.52 5.77 7.99
C LEU A 488 -16.95 5.66 9.45
N ASP A 489 -16.03 5.97 10.37
CA ASP A 489 -16.29 5.95 11.82
C ASP A 489 -16.59 7.38 12.31
N GLN A 490 -17.78 7.57 12.86
CA GLN A 490 -18.17 8.85 13.46
C GLN A 490 -17.24 9.30 14.60
N ASN A 491 -16.56 8.35 15.25
CA ASN A 491 -15.64 8.64 16.35
C ASN A 491 -14.23 9.01 15.86
N ARG A 492 -13.90 8.77 14.60
CA ARG A 492 -12.66 9.21 13.99
C ARG A 492 -12.81 10.63 13.46
N ALA A 493 -11.93 11.55 13.88
CA ALA A 493 -12.08 12.97 13.56
C ALA A 493 -12.14 13.25 12.04
N HIS A 494 -11.30 12.57 11.23
CA HIS A 494 -11.34 12.67 9.76
C HIS A 494 -12.68 12.22 9.20
N ASP A 495 -13.15 11.04 9.57
CA ASP A 495 -14.37 10.45 9.03
C ASP A 495 -15.60 11.28 9.41
N ALA A 496 -15.59 11.89 10.60
CA ALA A 496 -16.63 12.83 11.05
C ALA A 496 -16.74 14.07 10.15
N GLN A 497 -15.67 14.47 9.45
CA GLN A 497 -15.74 15.53 8.44
C GLN A 497 -16.32 15.03 7.11
N LEU A 498 -16.08 13.77 6.74
CA LEU A 498 -16.55 13.19 5.48
C LEU A 498 -18.02 12.79 5.52
N ILE A 499 -18.51 12.24 6.64
CA ILE A 499 -19.89 11.74 6.77
C ILE A 499 -20.94 12.77 6.34
N PRO A 500 -20.90 14.04 6.81
CA PRO A 500 -21.87 15.06 6.39
C PRO A 500 -21.83 15.34 4.88
N ILE A 501 -20.65 15.30 4.26
CA ILE A 501 -20.47 15.52 2.82
C ILE A 501 -21.13 14.38 2.04
N VAL A 502 -20.85 13.12 2.44
CA VAL A 502 -21.46 11.92 1.85
C VAL A 502 -22.98 11.98 1.97
N GLU A 503 -23.50 12.22 3.16
CA GLU A 503 -24.94 12.31 3.40
C GLU A 503 -25.61 13.41 2.58
N GLN A 504 -25.00 14.59 2.49
CA GLN A 504 -25.52 15.68 1.70
C GLN A 504 -25.64 15.31 0.21
N VAL A 505 -24.60 14.63 -0.35
CA VAL A 505 -24.62 14.22 -1.77
C VAL A 505 -25.67 13.16 -2.01
N LEU A 506 -25.74 12.12 -1.19
CA LEU A 506 -26.68 11.01 -1.33
C LEU A 506 -28.13 11.49 -1.17
N ASN A 507 -28.42 12.35 -0.19
CA ASN A 507 -29.75 12.93 0.02
C ASN A 507 -30.17 13.82 -1.16
N ARG A 508 -29.26 14.66 -1.66
CA ARG A 508 -29.54 15.51 -2.83
C ARG A 508 -29.89 14.71 -4.08
N LYS A 509 -29.28 13.52 -4.24
CA LYS A 509 -29.58 12.59 -5.34
C LYS A 509 -30.79 11.70 -5.06
N GLY A 510 -31.37 11.70 -3.84
CA GLY A 510 -32.52 10.87 -3.48
C GLY A 510 -32.22 9.37 -3.40
N ILE A 511 -30.98 9.00 -3.07
CA ILE A 511 -30.50 7.60 -3.05
C ILE A 511 -29.83 7.20 -1.72
N ARG A 512 -30.06 7.95 -0.65
CA ARG A 512 -29.44 7.72 0.66
C ARG A 512 -29.70 6.32 1.21
N ASP A 513 -30.86 5.78 0.96
CA ASP A 513 -31.32 4.46 1.38
C ASP A 513 -30.58 3.29 0.72
N ARG A 514 -29.89 3.52 -0.40
CA ARG A 514 -29.07 2.51 -1.09
C ARG A 514 -27.68 2.34 -0.50
N PHE A 515 -27.30 3.20 0.43
CA PHE A 515 -25.95 3.23 0.99
C PHE A 515 -25.99 3.11 2.52
N LEU A 516 -25.08 2.30 3.05
CA LEU A 516 -24.82 2.25 4.49
C LEU A 516 -23.58 3.12 4.80
N ILE A 517 -23.55 3.70 5.99
CA ILE A 517 -22.37 4.37 6.55
C ILE A 517 -22.11 3.71 7.90
N MET A 518 -20.95 3.08 8.04
CA MET A 518 -20.62 2.27 9.22
C MET A 518 -19.13 2.38 9.54
N SER A 519 -18.80 2.28 10.83
CA SER A 519 -17.40 2.14 11.25
C SER A 519 -16.75 0.89 10.62
N PRO A 520 -15.42 0.88 10.44
CA PRO A 520 -14.70 -0.26 9.86
C PRO A 520 -15.03 -1.59 10.54
N ARG A 521 -15.13 -1.63 11.87
CA ARG A 521 -15.55 -2.81 12.63
C ARG A 521 -16.92 -3.34 12.18
N LYS A 522 -17.92 -2.47 12.18
CA LYS A 522 -19.29 -2.86 11.80
C LYS A 522 -19.41 -3.21 10.33
N ALA A 523 -18.75 -2.45 9.47
CA ALA A 523 -18.71 -2.71 8.03
C ALA A 523 -18.06 -4.06 7.71
N THR A 524 -16.99 -4.45 8.41
CA THR A 524 -16.36 -5.77 8.28
C THR A 524 -17.34 -6.89 8.58
N SER A 525 -18.04 -6.83 9.71
CA SER A 525 -19.04 -7.84 10.10
C SER A 525 -20.14 -7.98 9.05
N VAL A 526 -20.74 -6.85 8.64
CA VAL A 526 -21.83 -6.84 7.65
C VAL A 526 -21.34 -7.35 6.28
N THR A 527 -20.15 -6.95 5.84
CA THR A 527 -19.57 -7.41 4.57
C THR A 527 -19.31 -8.91 4.59
N LEU A 528 -18.72 -9.45 5.67
CA LEU A 528 -18.50 -10.89 5.83
C LEU A 528 -19.81 -11.68 5.84
N GLU A 529 -20.84 -11.18 6.54
CA GLU A 529 -22.17 -11.80 6.53
C GLU A 529 -22.79 -11.81 5.12
N THR A 530 -22.64 -10.72 4.37
CA THR A 530 -23.16 -10.57 3.01
C THR A 530 -22.49 -11.55 2.05
N ILE A 531 -21.15 -11.55 2.00
CA ILE A 531 -20.42 -12.42 1.08
C ILE A 531 -20.53 -13.91 1.44
N THR A 532 -20.70 -14.24 2.71
CA THR A 532 -20.93 -15.63 3.15
C THR A 532 -22.27 -16.19 2.62
N LYS A 533 -23.25 -15.32 2.35
CA LYS A 533 -24.52 -15.70 1.71
C LYS A 533 -24.42 -15.82 0.18
N GLY A 534 -23.26 -15.54 -0.40
CA GLY A 534 -23.06 -15.50 -1.86
C GLY A 534 -23.47 -14.17 -2.50
N GLU A 535 -23.77 -13.14 -1.71
CA GLU A 535 -24.14 -11.80 -2.18
C GLU A 535 -22.89 -10.91 -2.28
N ASP A 536 -22.89 -10.00 -3.26
CA ASP A 536 -21.78 -9.07 -3.47
C ASP A 536 -21.89 -7.83 -2.58
N SER A 537 -20.75 -7.23 -2.25
CA SER A 537 -20.66 -6.00 -1.47
C SER A 537 -19.70 -5.01 -2.12
N ILE A 538 -19.93 -3.70 -1.87
CA ILE A 538 -19.04 -2.63 -2.30
C ILE A 538 -18.53 -1.91 -1.04
N ALA A 539 -17.23 -2.02 -0.78
CA ALA A 539 -16.55 -1.27 0.26
C ALA A 539 -16.10 0.09 -0.30
N VAL A 540 -16.63 1.18 0.26
CA VAL A 540 -16.27 2.56 -0.12
C VAL A 540 -15.39 3.13 0.99
N THR A 541 -14.10 3.34 0.71
CA THR A 541 -13.07 3.54 1.74
C THR A 541 -12.11 4.69 1.46
N GLY A 542 -11.46 5.20 2.49
CA GLY A 542 -10.28 6.04 2.38
C GLY A 542 -9.06 5.27 1.85
N ASN A 543 -7.97 5.98 1.60
CA ASN A 543 -6.79 5.42 0.92
C ASN A 543 -6.09 4.32 1.74
N VAL A 544 -5.88 4.53 3.04
CA VAL A 544 -5.20 3.55 3.90
C VAL A 544 -6.04 2.28 4.06
N LEU A 545 -7.32 2.45 4.36
CA LEU A 545 -8.25 1.33 4.50
C LEU A 545 -8.47 0.60 3.18
N ARG A 546 -8.46 1.33 2.05
CA ARG A 546 -8.45 0.74 0.71
C ARG A 546 -7.32 -0.28 0.56
N ASP A 547 -6.12 0.08 0.95
CA ASP A 547 -4.96 -0.81 0.85
C ASP A 547 -5.13 -2.06 1.71
N TYR A 548 -5.65 -1.92 2.93
CA TYR A 548 -5.91 -3.07 3.81
C TYR A 548 -6.93 -4.04 3.21
N LEU A 549 -8.02 -3.52 2.66
CA LEU A 549 -9.07 -4.34 2.07
C LEU A 549 -8.71 -4.89 0.68
N THR A 550 -7.75 -4.26 0.01
CA THR A 550 -7.22 -4.67 -1.30
C THR A 550 -6.62 -6.07 -1.30
N ASP A 551 -6.08 -6.49 -0.17
CA ASP A 551 -5.50 -7.82 -0.01
C ASP A 551 -6.38 -8.73 0.85
N LEU A 552 -7.04 -8.20 1.89
CA LEU A 552 -7.84 -9.02 2.79
C LEU A 552 -8.93 -9.81 2.05
N PHE A 553 -9.89 -9.14 1.44
CA PHE A 553 -11.00 -9.84 0.77
C PHE A 553 -10.55 -10.65 -0.45
N PRO A 554 -9.68 -10.15 -1.34
CA PRO A 554 -9.19 -10.96 -2.45
C PRO A 554 -8.46 -12.24 -2.02
N ILE A 555 -7.69 -12.19 -0.95
CA ILE A 555 -7.03 -13.41 -0.41
C ILE A 555 -8.06 -14.39 0.14
N LEU A 556 -9.13 -13.91 0.77
CA LEU A 556 -10.19 -14.77 1.29
C LEU A 556 -11.05 -15.38 0.18
N GLU A 557 -11.40 -14.60 -0.86
CA GLU A 557 -12.34 -15.04 -1.91
C GLU A 557 -11.68 -15.60 -3.17
N LEU A 558 -10.44 -15.21 -3.50
CA LEU A 558 -9.71 -15.60 -4.71
C LEU A 558 -8.39 -16.33 -4.43
N GLY A 559 -7.95 -16.36 -3.20
CA GLY A 559 -6.65 -16.91 -2.77
C GLY A 559 -5.45 -16.00 -3.00
N THR A 560 -5.61 -14.89 -3.71
CA THR A 560 -4.55 -13.91 -3.97
C THR A 560 -5.13 -12.58 -4.46
N SER A 561 -4.47 -11.48 -4.12
CA SER A 561 -4.79 -10.15 -4.66
C SER A 561 -4.28 -9.93 -6.09
N ALA A 562 -3.35 -10.76 -6.58
CA ALA A 562 -2.81 -10.68 -7.94
C ALA A 562 -3.86 -10.87 -9.05
N LYS A 563 -5.00 -11.46 -8.73
CA LYS A 563 -6.12 -11.68 -9.65
C LYS A 563 -7.10 -10.50 -9.74
N MET A 564 -6.87 -9.43 -8.96
CA MET A 564 -7.72 -8.25 -8.94
C MET A 564 -7.39 -7.30 -10.10
N LEU A 565 -8.43 -6.65 -10.61
CA LEU A 565 -8.35 -5.53 -11.54
C LEU A 565 -8.52 -4.23 -10.75
N SER A 566 -7.66 -3.25 -10.98
CA SER A 566 -7.76 -1.90 -10.43
C SER A 566 -7.93 -0.89 -11.54
N ILE A 567 -9.07 -0.23 -11.60
CA ILE A 567 -9.36 0.86 -12.52
C ILE A 567 -9.24 2.16 -11.74
N VAL A 568 -8.31 3.02 -12.16
CA VAL A 568 -8.20 4.38 -11.65
C VAL A 568 -8.88 5.30 -12.64
N LYS A 569 -10.08 5.76 -12.28
CA LYS A 569 -10.79 6.79 -13.04
C LYS A 569 -10.10 8.12 -12.78
N LEU A 570 -9.36 8.61 -13.77
CA LEU A 570 -8.59 9.85 -13.63
C LEU A 570 -9.52 11.07 -13.52
N MET A 571 -9.16 12.02 -12.67
CA MET A 571 -9.97 13.21 -12.36
C MET A 571 -10.38 14.02 -13.60
N ASN A 572 -9.54 14.03 -14.63
CA ASN A 572 -9.80 14.74 -15.88
C ASN A 572 -10.48 13.88 -16.96
N GLY A 573 -10.92 12.67 -16.64
CA GLY A 573 -11.73 11.80 -17.51
C GLY A 573 -10.98 10.67 -18.20
N GLY A 574 -9.66 10.57 -18.06
CA GLY A 574 -8.86 9.45 -18.57
C GLY A 574 -8.99 8.18 -17.71
N GLY A 575 -8.38 7.09 -18.17
CA GLY A 575 -8.30 5.82 -17.47
C GLY A 575 -6.86 5.35 -17.25
N LEU A 576 -6.57 4.89 -16.03
CA LEU A 576 -5.36 4.17 -15.69
C LEU A 576 -5.80 2.77 -15.21
N PHE A 577 -5.32 1.72 -15.88
CA PHE A 577 -5.68 0.33 -15.61
C PHE A 577 -4.49 -0.36 -14.99
N GLU A 578 -4.57 -0.66 -13.69
CA GLU A 578 -3.49 -1.31 -12.96
C GLU A 578 -3.73 -2.82 -12.93
N THR A 579 -2.67 -3.59 -13.13
CA THR A 579 -2.68 -5.03 -12.91
C THR A 579 -2.30 -5.35 -11.46
N GLY A 580 -2.54 -6.58 -11.01
CA GLY A 580 -2.21 -7.04 -9.67
C GLY A 580 -0.71 -7.06 -9.39
N ALA A 581 -0.32 -7.49 -8.19
CA ALA A 581 1.07 -7.62 -7.80
C ALA A 581 1.80 -8.70 -8.63
N GLY A 582 3.01 -8.39 -9.10
CA GLY A 582 3.87 -9.33 -9.82
C GLY A 582 4.57 -10.32 -8.87
N GLY A 583 4.94 -11.48 -9.40
CA GLY A 583 5.87 -12.41 -8.74
C GLY A 583 7.32 -12.15 -9.17
N SER A 584 8.28 -12.90 -8.62
CA SER A 584 9.69 -12.81 -9.05
C SER A 584 9.89 -13.35 -10.48
N ALA A 585 10.81 -12.75 -11.25
CA ALA A 585 11.15 -13.21 -12.59
C ALA A 585 11.56 -14.71 -12.62
N PRO A 586 12.40 -15.22 -11.71
CA PRO A 586 12.73 -16.64 -11.65
C PRO A 586 11.50 -17.55 -11.51
N LYS A 587 10.52 -17.18 -10.69
CA LYS A 587 9.27 -17.95 -10.55
C LYS A 587 8.41 -17.92 -11.82
N HIS A 588 8.38 -16.82 -12.57
CA HIS A 588 7.72 -16.74 -13.86
C HIS A 588 8.38 -17.69 -14.89
N VAL A 589 9.71 -17.65 -15.00
CA VAL A 589 10.47 -18.51 -15.91
C VAL A 589 10.24 -19.98 -15.53
N GLN A 590 10.37 -20.33 -14.26
CA GLN A 590 10.13 -21.69 -13.77
C GLN A 590 8.72 -22.17 -14.14
N GLN A 591 7.70 -21.35 -13.91
CA GLN A 591 6.32 -21.73 -14.23
C GLN A 591 6.11 -21.91 -15.75
N LEU A 592 6.68 -21.05 -16.58
CA LEU A 592 6.63 -21.22 -18.04
C LEU A 592 7.32 -22.51 -18.50
N GLN A 593 8.43 -22.90 -17.84
CA GLN A 593 9.16 -24.13 -18.16
C GLN A 593 8.41 -25.39 -17.71
N GLU A 594 7.81 -25.34 -16.52
CA GLU A 594 7.13 -26.50 -15.91
C GLU A 594 5.70 -26.70 -16.41
N GLU A 595 4.97 -25.59 -16.62
CA GLU A 595 3.52 -25.62 -16.84
C GLU A 595 3.08 -25.15 -18.23
N ASN A 596 4.00 -24.60 -19.03
CA ASN A 596 3.76 -24.05 -20.37
C ASN A 596 2.62 -23.02 -20.47
N HIS A 597 2.35 -22.27 -19.40
CA HIS A 597 1.34 -21.22 -19.39
C HIS A 597 1.80 -19.97 -18.64
N LEU A 598 1.06 -18.88 -18.83
CA LEU A 598 1.30 -17.60 -18.17
C LEU A 598 0.75 -17.62 -16.74
N ARG A 599 1.41 -16.85 -15.87
CA ARG A 599 0.93 -16.64 -14.49
C ARG A 599 -0.29 -15.72 -14.43
N TRP A 600 -0.91 -15.66 -13.26
CA TRP A 600 -2.03 -14.78 -12.94
C TRP A 600 -1.76 -13.29 -13.22
N ASP A 601 -0.50 -12.84 -13.10
CA ASP A 601 -0.11 -11.47 -13.43
C ASP A 601 -0.39 -11.14 -14.89
N SER A 602 -0.11 -12.06 -15.81
CA SER A 602 -0.42 -11.90 -17.23
C SER A 602 -1.92 -11.92 -17.50
N LEU A 603 -2.70 -12.72 -16.78
CA LEU A 603 -4.15 -12.68 -16.85
C LEU A 603 -4.72 -11.35 -16.34
N GLY A 604 -4.13 -10.78 -15.28
CA GLY A 604 -4.45 -9.43 -14.82
C GLY A 604 -4.20 -8.38 -15.89
N GLU A 605 -3.10 -8.50 -16.65
CA GLU A 605 -2.79 -7.65 -17.79
C GLU A 605 -3.85 -7.76 -18.91
N PHE A 606 -4.32 -8.97 -19.24
CA PHE A 606 -5.41 -9.15 -20.18
C PHE A 606 -6.71 -8.51 -19.69
N CYS A 607 -7.04 -8.62 -18.42
CA CYS A 607 -8.22 -7.95 -17.85
C CYS A 607 -8.09 -6.41 -17.97
N ALA A 608 -6.93 -5.86 -17.66
CA ALA A 608 -6.65 -4.43 -17.80
C ALA A 608 -6.72 -3.98 -19.27
N LEU A 609 -6.21 -4.78 -20.20
CA LEU A 609 -6.31 -4.52 -21.64
C LEU A 609 -7.76 -4.53 -22.14
N GLY A 610 -8.58 -5.45 -21.66
CA GLY A 610 -10.02 -5.49 -21.96
C GLY A 610 -10.72 -4.20 -21.54
N GLU A 611 -10.48 -3.73 -20.33
CA GLU A 611 -11.03 -2.47 -19.82
C GLU A 611 -10.48 -1.24 -20.57
N SER A 612 -9.22 -1.27 -20.99
CA SER A 612 -8.63 -0.23 -21.83
C SER A 612 -9.32 -0.11 -23.20
N PHE A 613 -9.66 -1.25 -23.84
CA PHE A 613 -10.46 -1.24 -25.07
C PHE A 613 -11.90 -0.77 -24.83
N ASN A 614 -12.53 -1.17 -23.73
CA ASN A 614 -13.86 -0.71 -23.35
C ASN A 614 -13.87 0.81 -23.12
N PHE A 615 -12.83 1.34 -22.50
CA PHE A 615 -12.65 2.78 -22.32
C PHE A 615 -12.55 3.52 -23.67
N LEU A 616 -11.76 3.00 -24.63
CA LEU A 616 -11.68 3.56 -25.99
C LEU A 616 -13.04 3.50 -26.70
N ALA A 617 -13.76 2.40 -26.59
CA ALA A 617 -15.09 2.26 -27.19
C ALA A 617 -16.09 3.28 -26.63
N ALA A 618 -16.02 3.58 -25.35
CA ALA A 618 -16.89 4.54 -24.68
C ALA A 618 -16.53 6.02 -24.98
N ASN A 619 -15.26 6.30 -25.27
CA ASN A 619 -14.74 7.66 -25.40
C ASN A 619 -14.24 8.04 -26.80
N SER A 620 -14.42 7.15 -27.79
CA SER A 620 -14.06 7.39 -29.19
C SER A 620 -15.12 6.86 -30.15
N GLU A 621 -15.07 7.26 -31.43
CA GLU A 621 -15.94 6.70 -32.48
C GLU A 621 -15.52 5.29 -32.96
N ASN A 622 -14.51 4.69 -32.32
CA ASN A 622 -13.95 3.39 -32.73
C ASN A 622 -14.80 2.22 -32.24
N GLN A 623 -15.83 1.85 -33.00
CA GLN A 623 -16.71 0.71 -32.68
C GLN A 623 -15.98 -0.64 -32.63
N LYS A 624 -14.82 -0.80 -33.29
CA LYS A 624 -14.03 -2.03 -33.23
C LYS A 624 -13.36 -2.23 -31.86
N ALA A 625 -13.12 -1.17 -31.11
CA ALA A 625 -12.55 -1.26 -29.76
C ALA A 625 -13.44 -2.11 -28.84
N ALA A 626 -14.76 -1.94 -28.87
CA ALA A 626 -15.69 -2.76 -28.08
C ALA A 626 -15.59 -4.27 -28.46
N ALA A 627 -15.46 -4.56 -29.74
CA ALA A 627 -15.32 -5.94 -30.23
C ALA A 627 -13.99 -6.56 -29.74
N LEU A 628 -12.91 -5.78 -29.69
CA LEU A 628 -11.62 -6.22 -29.15
C LEU A 628 -11.72 -6.46 -27.64
N GLY A 629 -12.34 -5.57 -26.88
CA GLY A 629 -12.58 -5.76 -25.43
C GLY A 629 -13.32 -7.07 -25.14
N LEU A 630 -14.43 -7.32 -25.88
CA LEU A 630 -15.18 -8.56 -25.76
C LEU A 630 -14.36 -9.81 -26.16
N ALA A 631 -13.52 -9.69 -27.20
CA ALA A 631 -12.66 -10.80 -27.63
C ALA A 631 -11.60 -11.15 -26.57
N ILE A 632 -11.02 -10.14 -25.92
CA ILE A 632 -10.08 -10.33 -24.78
C ILE A 632 -10.78 -10.97 -23.59
N GLU A 633 -11.98 -10.53 -23.24
CA GLU A 633 -12.76 -11.15 -22.16
C GLU A 633 -13.03 -12.64 -22.42
N LYS A 634 -13.44 -12.98 -23.64
CA LYS A 634 -13.64 -14.37 -24.07
C LYS A 634 -12.34 -15.18 -24.06
N ALA A 635 -11.23 -14.60 -24.51
CA ALA A 635 -9.93 -15.25 -24.47
C ALA A 635 -9.49 -15.51 -23.02
N THR A 636 -9.66 -14.54 -22.11
CA THR A 636 -9.40 -14.69 -20.68
C THR A 636 -10.21 -15.82 -20.07
N GLN A 637 -11.51 -15.89 -20.37
CA GLN A 637 -12.37 -17.00 -19.92
C GLN A 637 -11.89 -18.34 -20.49
N GLY A 638 -11.55 -18.40 -21.77
CA GLY A 638 -11.04 -19.61 -22.44
C GLY A 638 -9.71 -20.11 -21.85
N ILE A 639 -8.81 -19.21 -21.49
CA ILE A 639 -7.56 -19.56 -20.79
C ILE A 639 -7.89 -20.16 -19.43
N LEU A 640 -8.76 -19.51 -18.63
CA LEU A 640 -9.16 -19.98 -17.32
C LEU A 640 -9.88 -21.33 -17.36
N ASP A 641 -10.77 -21.54 -18.32
CA ASP A 641 -11.48 -22.80 -18.49
C ASP A 641 -10.53 -23.97 -18.86
N ASN A 642 -9.42 -23.67 -19.53
CA ASN A 642 -8.43 -24.68 -19.92
C ASN A 642 -7.34 -24.91 -18.85
N LEU A 643 -7.05 -23.93 -17.99
CA LEU A 643 -6.09 -24.08 -16.88
C LEU A 643 -6.52 -25.22 -15.93
N SER A 644 -7.82 -25.41 -15.72
CA SER A 644 -8.35 -26.50 -14.90
C SER A 644 -8.04 -27.89 -15.43
N LEU A 645 -7.72 -28.03 -16.72
CA LEU A 645 -7.37 -29.31 -17.35
C LEU A 645 -5.88 -29.65 -17.25
N ILE A 646 -5.03 -28.67 -16.91
CA ILE A 646 -3.57 -28.84 -16.85
C ILE A 646 -3.12 -29.19 -15.42
N HIS A 647 -3.93 -28.88 -14.40
CA HIS A 647 -3.63 -29.10 -12.99
C HIS A 647 -4.34 -30.32 -12.37
N ILE A 648 -4.91 -31.17 -13.19
CA ILE A 648 -5.38 -32.50 -12.82
C ILE A 648 -4.30 -33.52 -13.22
#